data_e496146d5fea6efc6dfe089a6a9ce995
#
_entry.id   e496146d5fea6efc6dfe089a6a9ce995
#
_cell.length_a   1.000
_cell.length_b   1.000
_cell.length_c   1.000
_cell.angle_alpha   90.00
_cell.angle_beta   90.00
_cell.angle_gamma   90.00
#
_symmetry.space_group_name_H-M   'P 1'
#
loop_
_entity.id
_entity.type
_entity.pdbx_description
1 polymer ?
#
loop_
_entity_poly.entity_id
_entity_poly.type
_entity_poly.pdbx_seq_one_letter_code
_entity_poly.pdbx_strand_id
1 'polypeptide(L)'
;MELNTYPLVCTRGVVLYPNQEIVIDVGRDNSVHAVENAQDNYDKKICLFSQKELEQENPATEDIYSVGTLCEIRHIRRFDNFLRVKFRGIKRVKLNKWINGSLSDLVEVEILESEKQDTVEEEALIRMIADELDRMQGQDRFVTKEIVMEISKGMGGEFLSDKAVQGLPLDLERKQKYLETLGVNDRLMMLLQDMAKEKKMSEVEKQINETVKERIDQGQKDYYLREKMNVIREELGDTVAQDEDAAKIRKRLAENPYPDYIKKKVSDEVSRYEMLPMASGETGVIKAYIDWLMDLPWWQQTKDNEDLNAAEATLNADHYGLEKVKERILEYLAVKQMTNSLNAPIICLVGPPGVGKTSLAKSVARALGRKFVKMSLGGVRDEAEIRGHRRTYLGALPGRIIQGMKKAGVTNPVFLIDEIDKMASDYKGDPSSAMLEVLDPEQNSVFSDHYIEEPYDLSKVLFIATANYLENIPPALRDRLEIIELSSYTDAEKVHIAKDHLVPKQLKLNGLKPSQLKIDDDMLLYLIRYYTREAGVRSLERTIATICRKTVLAILKNNKRSIKLTKKLVHEWLGNEKVDYGKKEKKDQVGTVTGLAYTSFGGDILQIEATRFTGKGRLVLTGQLGDVMKESASIALDYVRTHATEFKIDPKLFEENDVHIHVPEGAVPKDGPSAGVTMTTALVSCFSNIPVKANLAMTGEVTLRGNVLPIGGLKEKSLAAHRSGIDTILIPKENVKDLDDVPQEVKDAVTFIPCSNVSQVLHNALVK
;
A
#
# COMPACT_ATOMS: atom_id res chain seq x y z
N MET A 1 -29.39 4.04 42.29
CA MET A 1 -29.04 4.70 41.02
C MET A 1 -30.22 4.51 40.11
N GLU A 2 -30.89 5.60 39.70
CA GLU A 2 -31.98 5.51 38.73
C GLU A 2 -31.36 5.40 37.34
N LEU A 3 -31.51 4.25 36.71
CA LEU A 3 -31.14 4.00 35.34
C LEU A 3 -32.25 4.56 34.43
N ASN A 4 -31.91 5.54 33.61
CA ASN A 4 -32.85 6.20 32.72
C ASN A 4 -32.52 5.85 31.27
N THR A 5 -33.53 5.55 30.47
CA THR A 5 -33.36 5.20 29.06
C THR A 5 -33.80 6.39 28.18
N TYR A 6 -32.93 6.80 27.24
CA TYR A 6 -33.19 7.91 26.32
C TYR A 6 -32.77 7.57 24.89
N PRO A 7 -33.36 8.22 23.87
CA PRO A 7 -32.89 8.13 22.49
C PRO A 7 -31.46 8.65 22.36
N LEU A 8 -30.70 8.09 21.41
CA LEU A 8 -29.29 8.36 21.19
C LEU A 8 -29.06 9.13 19.88
N VAL A 9 -28.23 10.15 19.94
CA VAL A 9 -27.60 10.76 18.76
C VAL A 9 -26.07 10.75 18.92
N CYS A 10 -25.37 10.15 17.95
CA CYS A 10 -23.92 10.18 17.88
C CYS A 10 -23.45 11.41 17.09
N THR A 11 -22.70 12.28 17.76
CA THR A 11 -22.19 13.54 17.17
C THR A 11 -20.79 13.37 16.59
N ARG A 12 -20.51 14.10 15.49
CA ARG A 12 -19.19 14.14 14.85
C ARG A 12 -18.45 15.42 15.22
N GLY A 13 -17.35 15.29 15.94
CA GLY A 13 -16.47 16.43 16.27
C GLY A 13 -17.06 17.46 17.24
N VAL A 14 -18.16 17.12 17.93
CA VAL A 14 -18.88 18.05 18.80
C VAL A 14 -19.12 17.43 20.16
N VAL A 15 -18.69 18.14 21.20
CA VAL A 15 -18.99 17.83 22.60
C VAL A 15 -19.91 18.95 23.12
N LEU A 16 -21.04 18.57 23.72
CA LEU A 16 -21.95 19.50 24.35
C LEU A 16 -21.83 19.37 25.88
N TYR A 17 -21.73 20.50 26.57
CA TYR A 17 -21.65 20.50 28.03
C TYR A 17 -23.01 20.86 28.65
N PRO A 18 -23.23 20.54 29.94
CA PRO A 18 -24.41 20.99 30.68
C PRO A 18 -24.59 22.51 30.62
N ASN A 19 -25.83 22.94 30.56
CA ASN A 19 -26.25 24.35 30.45
C ASN A 19 -25.77 25.11 29.21
N GLN A 20 -25.15 24.44 28.24
CA GLN A 20 -24.75 25.00 26.96
C GLN A 20 -25.78 24.66 25.88
N GLU A 21 -25.82 25.49 24.85
CA GLU A 21 -26.72 25.30 23.70
C GLU A 21 -25.88 25.13 22.42
N ILE A 22 -26.29 24.22 21.56
CA ILE A 22 -25.67 24.00 20.26
C ILE A 22 -26.72 23.71 19.20
N VAL A 23 -26.40 24.10 17.97
CA VAL A 23 -27.22 23.78 16.79
C VAL A 23 -26.47 22.72 15.98
N ILE A 24 -27.09 21.58 15.74
CA ILE A 24 -26.51 20.48 14.99
C ILE A 24 -27.44 20.10 13.83
N ASP A 25 -26.86 19.85 12.66
CA ASP A 25 -27.57 19.31 11.52
C ASP A 25 -27.55 17.78 11.60
N VAL A 26 -28.72 17.18 11.81
CA VAL A 26 -28.95 15.75 12.00
C VAL A 26 -29.44 15.17 10.70
N GLY A 27 -28.63 14.37 10.01
CA GLY A 27 -28.96 13.84 8.68
C GLY A 27 -28.94 12.31 8.56
N ARG A 28 -28.46 11.57 9.59
CA ARG A 28 -28.52 10.11 9.60
C ARG A 28 -29.93 9.66 9.97
N ASP A 29 -30.47 8.66 9.26
CA ASP A 29 -31.83 8.15 9.49
C ASP A 29 -32.07 7.75 10.95
N ASN A 30 -31.17 7.00 11.55
CA ASN A 30 -31.25 6.61 12.96
C ASN A 30 -31.28 7.82 13.91
N SER A 31 -30.50 8.84 13.63
CA SER A 31 -30.43 10.06 14.44
C SER A 31 -31.65 10.96 14.22
N VAL A 32 -32.20 11.00 13.01
CA VAL A 32 -33.46 11.71 12.70
C VAL A 32 -34.61 11.06 13.48
N HIS A 33 -34.73 9.74 13.39
CA HIS A 33 -35.74 8.99 14.14
C HIS A 33 -35.56 9.10 15.67
N ALA A 34 -34.30 9.20 16.16
CA ALA A 34 -34.04 9.40 17.58
C ALA A 34 -34.53 10.77 18.06
N VAL A 35 -34.37 11.82 17.24
CA VAL A 35 -34.88 13.17 17.54
C VAL A 35 -36.41 13.20 17.54
N GLU A 36 -37.06 12.55 16.55
CA GLU A 36 -38.51 12.45 16.48
C GLU A 36 -39.06 11.63 17.66
N ASN A 37 -38.46 10.50 17.99
CA ASN A 37 -38.82 9.68 19.13
C ASN A 37 -38.64 10.43 20.48
N ALA A 38 -37.58 11.22 20.60
CA ALA A 38 -37.36 12.03 21.79
C ALA A 38 -38.43 13.11 21.97
N GLN A 39 -38.90 13.69 20.85
CA GLN A 39 -39.96 14.70 20.88
C GLN A 39 -41.32 14.10 21.31
N ASP A 40 -41.65 12.89 20.80
CA ASP A 40 -42.95 12.30 20.96
C ASP A 40 -43.10 11.50 22.26
N ASN A 41 -42.05 10.81 22.72
CA ASN A 41 -42.10 9.81 23.78
C ASN A 41 -41.22 10.05 25.00
N TYR A 42 -40.27 11.05 24.94
CA TYR A 42 -39.24 11.24 25.99
C TYR A 42 -39.15 12.67 26.50
N ASP A 43 -40.25 13.43 26.52
CA ASP A 43 -40.32 14.80 27.01
C ASP A 43 -39.22 15.71 26.40
N LYS A 44 -38.91 15.51 25.10
CA LYS A 44 -37.83 16.20 24.36
C LYS A 44 -36.43 15.93 24.93
N LYS A 45 -36.25 14.90 25.71
CA LYS A 45 -34.95 14.51 26.28
C LYS A 45 -34.27 13.49 25.37
N ILE A 46 -32.98 13.71 25.13
CA ILE A 46 -32.16 12.88 24.24
C ILE A 46 -30.70 12.90 24.73
N CYS A 47 -29.97 11.83 24.49
CA CYS A 47 -28.56 11.75 24.83
C CYS A 47 -27.68 11.98 23.61
N LEU A 48 -26.67 12.87 23.76
CA LEU A 48 -25.64 13.12 22.77
C LEU A 48 -24.33 12.46 23.24
N PHE A 49 -23.73 11.63 22.38
CA PHE A 49 -22.40 11.04 22.60
C PHE A 49 -21.51 11.33 21.39
N SER A 50 -20.29 11.77 21.65
CA SER A 50 -19.34 12.08 20.58
C SER A 50 -18.67 10.81 20.05
N GLN A 51 -18.49 10.73 18.73
CA GLN A 51 -17.72 9.66 18.08
C GLN A 51 -16.23 9.91 18.27
N LYS A 52 -15.45 8.83 18.41
CA LYS A 52 -13.97 8.89 18.48
C LYS A 52 -13.37 9.21 17.11
N GLU A 53 -13.91 8.59 16.05
CA GLU A 53 -13.49 8.81 14.68
C GLU A 53 -14.57 9.55 13.86
N LEU A 54 -14.16 10.62 13.15
CA LEU A 54 -15.08 11.49 12.44
C LEU A 54 -15.70 10.87 11.18
N GLU A 55 -14.98 9.94 10.55
CA GLU A 55 -15.33 9.39 9.23
C GLU A 55 -16.30 8.20 9.29
N GLN A 56 -16.54 7.65 10.46
CA GLN A 56 -17.36 6.46 10.60
C GLN A 56 -18.86 6.76 10.44
N GLU A 57 -19.50 6.12 9.47
CA GLU A 57 -20.92 6.39 9.17
C GLU A 57 -21.87 5.74 10.17
N ASN A 58 -21.61 4.50 10.58
CA ASN A 58 -22.42 3.73 11.52
C ASN A 58 -21.58 3.34 12.74
N PRO A 59 -21.51 4.19 13.78
CA PRO A 59 -20.72 3.89 14.98
C PRO A 59 -21.36 2.76 15.80
N ALA A 60 -20.50 1.88 16.33
CA ALA A 60 -20.84 0.91 17.36
C ALA A 60 -20.58 1.46 18.78
N THR A 61 -20.89 0.70 19.80
CA THR A 61 -20.70 1.12 21.21
C THR A 61 -19.24 1.46 21.54
N GLU A 62 -18.28 0.80 20.91
CA GLU A 62 -16.83 1.03 21.10
C GLU A 62 -16.28 2.26 20.36
N ASP A 63 -17.04 2.77 19.38
CA ASP A 63 -16.66 3.90 18.54
C ASP A 63 -17.07 5.25 19.13
N ILE A 64 -17.83 5.26 20.22
CA ILE A 64 -18.23 6.47 20.93
C ILE A 64 -17.53 6.57 22.29
N TYR A 65 -17.49 7.77 22.81
CA TYR A 65 -17.01 7.98 24.17
C TYR A 65 -18.01 7.47 25.21
N SER A 66 -17.51 7.02 26.36
CA SER A 66 -18.35 6.46 27.43
C SER A 66 -19.16 7.49 28.20
N VAL A 67 -18.79 8.77 28.13
CA VAL A 67 -19.48 9.88 28.78
C VAL A 67 -20.03 10.82 27.72
N GLY A 68 -21.30 11.13 27.84
CA GLY A 68 -22.04 12.04 26.97
C GLY A 68 -22.86 13.04 27.76
N THR A 69 -23.81 13.68 27.10
CA THR A 69 -24.67 14.69 27.71
C THR A 69 -26.15 14.37 27.47
N LEU A 70 -26.94 14.33 28.53
CA LEU A 70 -28.39 14.35 28.44
C LEU A 70 -28.81 15.76 28.06
N CYS A 71 -29.59 15.88 27.01
CA CYS A 71 -29.97 17.14 26.39
C CYS A 71 -31.50 17.27 26.30
N GLU A 72 -31.96 18.51 26.22
CA GLU A 72 -33.32 18.88 25.88
C GLU A 72 -33.34 19.48 24.48
N ILE A 73 -34.30 19.06 23.66
CA ILE A 73 -34.51 19.63 22.31
C ILE A 73 -35.30 20.93 22.48
N ARG A 74 -34.67 22.05 22.11
CA ARG A 74 -35.29 23.41 22.21
C ARG A 74 -36.02 23.81 20.95
N HIS A 75 -35.46 23.52 19.79
CA HIS A 75 -36.05 23.90 18.51
C HIS A 75 -35.62 22.91 17.41
N ILE A 76 -36.58 22.56 16.55
CA ILE A 76 -36.36 21.73 15.38
C ILE A 76 -36.81 22.47 14.14
N ARG A 77 -35.95 22.50 13.11
CA ARG A 77 -36.32 22.98 11.78
C ARG A 77 -36.03 21.89 10.77
N ARG A 78 -37.03 21.49 9.99
CA ARG A 78 -36.93 20.42 8.98
C ARG A 78 -36.46 21.01 7.66
N PHE A 79 -35.52 20.34 7.03
CA PHE A 79 -35.05 20.54 5.67
C PHE A 79 -35.23 19.22 4.89
N ASP A 80 -35.08 19.25 3.57
CA ASP A 80 -35.36 18.09 2.72
C ASP A 80 -34.52 16.84 3.10
N ASN A 81 -33.28 17.01 3.49
CA ASN A 81 -32.34 15.91 3.75
C ASN A 81 -31.81 15.84 5.20
N PHE A 82 -32.17 16.77 6.08
CA PHE A 82 -31.70 16.79 7.47
C PHE A 82 -32.62 17.60 8.38
N LEU A 83 -32.48 17.36 9.69
CA LEU A 83 -33.10 18.18 10.72
C LEU A 83 -32.04 19.12 11.32
N ARG A 84 -32.33 20.42 11.36
CA ARG A 84 -31.52 21.36 12.16
C ARG A 84 -32.11 21.46 13.54
N VAL A 85 -31.39 20.95 14.52
CA VAL A 85 -31.88 20.78 15.89
C VAL A 85 -31.03 21.64 16.84
N LYS A 86 -31.71 22.44 17.69
CA LYS A 86 -31.06 23.15 18.78
C LYS A 86 -31.19 22.34 20.06
N PHE A 87 -30.06 21.85 20.55
CA PHE A 87 -29.96 21.12 21.79
C PHE A 87 -29.49 21.99 22.93
N ARG A 88 -29.99 21.76 24.15
CA ARG A 88 -29.49 22.33 25.39
C ARG A 88 -29.05 21.16 26.30
N GLY A 89 -27.79 21.16 26.74
CA GLY A 89 -27.27 20.20 27.71
C GLY A 89 -27.92 20.37 29.08
N ILE A 90 -28.28 19.27 29.73
CA ILE A 90 -28.88 19.24 31.06
C ILE A 90 -27.89 18.70 32.07
N LYS A 91 -27.41 17.47 31.86
CA LYS A 91 -26.54 16.76 32.80
C LYS A 91 -25.53 15.89 32.03
N ARG A 92 -24.39 15.61 32.66
CA ARG A 92 -23.46 14.59 32.22
C ARG A 92 -24.05 13.22 32.44
N VAL A 93 -23.82 12.30 31.50
CA VAL A 93 -24.31 10.92 31.60
C VAL A 93 -23.25 9.94 31.16
N LYS A 94 -23.19 8.80 31.86
CA LYS A 94 -22.34 7.67 31.49
C LYS A 94 -23.16 6.60 30.80
N LEU A 95 -22.66 6.09 29.71
CA LEU A 95 -23.27 4.99 28.96
C LEU A 95 -23.11 3.68 29.72
N ASN A 96 -24.23 3.05 30.07
CA ASN A 96 -24.23 1.72 30.68
C ASN A 96 -24.56 0.65 29.65
N LYS A 97 -25.55 0.90 28.78
CA LYS A 97 -25.94 -0.06 27.76
C LYS A 97 -26.53 0.65 26.54
N TRP A 98 -26.11 0.17 25.36
CA TRP A 98 -26.74 0.56 24.10
C TRP A 98 -27.80 -0.48 23.73
N ILE A 99 -28.99 -0.04 23.39
CA ILE A 99 -30.13 -0.85 23.05
C ILE A 99 -30.54 -0.49 21.62
N ASN A 100 -30.31 -1.41 20.69
CA ASN A 100 -30.76 -1.24 19.32
C ASN A 100 -32.28 -1.34 19.27
N GLY A 101 -32.94 -0.24 18.94
CA GLY A 101 -34.38 -0.16 18.80
C GLY A 101 -34.83 -0.38 17.36
N SER A 102 -36.10 -0.77 17.16
CA SER A 102 -36.63 -0.98 15.81
C SER A 102 -36.85 0.31 15.02
N LEU A 103 -36.90 1.47 15.69
CA LEU A 103 -37.15 2.78 15.08
C LEU A 103 -35.96 3.75 15.34
N SER A 104 -35.36 3.71 16.51
CA SER A 104 -34.19 4.51 16.88
C SER A 104 -33.42 3.81 17.98
N ASP A 105 -32.12 4.07 18.03
CA ASP A 105 -31.28 3.54 19.10
C ASP A 105 -31.58 4.25 20.44
N LEU A 106 -31.60 3.44 21.51
CA LEU A 106 -31.80 3.91 22.87
C LEU A 106 -30.55 3.64 23.69
N VAL A 107 -30.30 4.47 24.68
CA VAL A 107 -29.20 4.25 25.62
C VAL A 107 -29.73 4.28 27.05
N GLU A 108 -29.29 3.29 27.80
CA GLU A 108 -29.46 3.26 29.24
C GLU A 108 -28.25 3.97 29.87
N VAL A 109 -28.51 5.03 30.60
CA VAL A 109 -27.47 5.92 31.11
C VAL A 109 -27.59 6.13 32.60
N GLU A 110 -26.43 6.33 33.23
CA GLU A 110 -26.27 6.78 34.59
C GLU A 110 -26.01 8.28 34.60
N ILE A 111 -26.76 9.05 35.42
CA ILE A 111 -26.56 10.49 35.57
C ILE A 111 -25.33 10.72 36.45
N LEU A 112 -24.37 11.48 35.92
CA LEU A 112 -23.19 11.88 36.66
C LEU A 112 -23.36 13.28 37.23
N GLU A 113 -23.10 13.45 38.51
CA GLU A 113 -23.08 14.77 39.17
C GLU A 113 -21.65 15.25 39.33
N SER A 114 -21.44 16.57 39.16
CA SER A 114 -20.13 17.15 39.41
C SER A 114 -19.75 17.04 40.87
N GLU A 115 -18.53 16.61 41.11
CA GLU A 115 -17.99 16.50 42.47
C GLU A 115 -17.53 17.88 42.93
N LYS A 116 -18.18 18.38 44.01
CA LYS A 116 -17.75 19.60 44.69
C LYS A 116 -16.54 19.28 45.54
N GLN A 117 -15.45 19.94 45.27
CA GLN A 117 -14.18 19.84 45.97
C GLN A 117 -14.03 21.02 46.96
N ASP A 118 -12.81 21.48 47.26
CA ASP A 118 -12.57 22.58 48.17
C ASP A 118 -13.12 23.92 47.60
N THR A 119 -14.03 24.54 48.29
CA THR A 119 -14.67 25.83 47.88
C THR A 119 -13.70 27.01 47.88
N VAL A 120 -12.67 26.99 48.72
CA VAL A 120 -11.64 28.05 48.78
C VAL A 120 -10.73 27.96 47.56
N GLU A 121 -10.36 26.73 47.21
CA GLU A 121 -9.57 26.46 45.99
C GLU A 121 -10.37 26.80 44.73
N GLU A 122 -11.67 26.47 44.67
CA GLU A 122 -12.55 26.79 43.54
C GLU A 122 -12.59 28.31 43.35
N GLU A 123 -12.82 29.09 44.39
CA GLU A 123 -12.83 30.56 44.32
C GLU A 123 -11.49 31.14 43.87
N ALA A 124 -10.37 30.58 44.36
CA ALA A 124 -9.05 31.00 43.89
C ALA A 124 -8.82 30.75 42.41
N LEU A 125 -9.21 29.57 41.95
CA LEU A 125 -9.09 29.17 40.52
C LEU A 125 -9.98 30.03 39.62
N ILE A 126 -11.23 30.35 40.04
CA ILE A 126 -12.12 31.23 39.34
C ILE A 126 -11.49 32.63 39.17
N ARG A 127 -10.88 33.19 40.26
CA ARG A 127 -10.20 34.51 40.17
C ARG A 127 -9.00 34.46 39.24
N MET A 128 -8.20 33.42 39.28
CA MET A 128 -7.05 33.27 38.38
C MET A 128 -7.49 33.18 36.94
N ILE A 129 -8.57 32.46 36.63
CA ILE A 129 -9.15 32.35 35.29
C ILE A 129 -9.71 33.70 34.86
N ALA A 130 -10.41 34.44 35.76
CA ALA A 130 -10.94 35.74 35.46
C ALA A 130 -9.84 36.74 35.13
N ASP A 131 -8.76 36.78 35.90
CA ASP A 131 -7.61 37.66 35.68
C ASP A 131 -6.90 37.30 34.33
N GLU A 132 -6.82 36.03 33.97
CA GLU A 132 -6.23 35.65 32.69
C GLU A 132 -7.13 35.97 31.51
N LEU A 133 -8.44 35.75 31.63
CA LEU A 133 -9.43 36.19 30.63
C LEU A 133 -9.44 37.69 30.41
N ASP A 134 -9.29 38.46 31.50
CA ASP A 134 -9.24 39.95 31.38
C ASP A 134 -7.97 40.42 30.68
N ARG A 135 -6.83 39.75 30.93
CA ARG A 135 -5.55 40.02 30.23
C ARG A 135 -5.58 39.63 28.76
N MET A 136 -6.42 38.68 28.38
CA MET A 136 -6.61 38.22 26.99
C MET A 136 -7.63 39.08 26.24
N GLN A 137 -8.37 39.97 26.91
CA GLN A 137 -9.33 40.88 26.24
C GLN A 137 -8.66 41.76 25.17
N GLY A 138 -9.11 41.62 23.96
CA GLY A 138 -8.63 42.41 22.81
C GLY A 138 -7.45 41.80 22.05
N GLN A 139 -6.91 40.68 22.49
CA GLN A 139 -5.84 39.99 21.80
C GLN A 139 -6.29 38.72 21.07
N ASP A 140 -7.37 38.05 21.53
CA ASP A 140 -7.85 36.78 20.98
C ASP A 140 -9.33 36.79 20.58
N ARG A 141 -9.63 36.01 19.52
CA ARG A 141 -11.00 35.84 18.97
C ARG A 141 -11.93 35.04 19.89
N PHE A 142 -11.41 34.42 20.94
CA PHE A 142 -12.09 33.40 21.74
C PHE A 142 -12.62 33.92 23.08
N VAL A 143 -12.18 35.08 23.55
CA VAL A 143 -12.65 35.67 24.79
C VAL A 143 -13.84 36.59 24.52
N THR A 144 -15.03 36.09 24.80
CA THR A 144 -16.23 36.95 24.69
C THR A 144 -16.37 37.81 25.95
N LYS A 145 -16.64 39.10 25.78
CA LYS A 145 -16.94 40.01 26.86
C LYS A 145 -18.05 39.51 27.79
N GLU A 146 -18.93 38.65 27.27
CA GLU A 146 -20.01 38.02 28.01
C GLU A 146 -19.52 37.11 29.14
N ILE A 147 -18.49 36.29 28.93
CA ILE A 147 -17.93 35.39 29.94
C ILE A 147 -17.35 36.19 31.09
N VAL A 148 -16.60 37.25 30.81
CA VAL A 148 -16.00 38.12 31.83
C VAL A 148 -17.07 38.82 32.63
N MET A 149 -18.16 39.32 32.00
CA MET A 149 -19.29 39.95 32.68
C MET A 149 -20.07 38.95 33.57
N GLU A 150 -20.18 37.69 33.18
CA GLU A 150 -20.88 36.66 33.95
C GLU A 150 -20.06 36.21 35.15
N ILE A 151 -18.74 36.13 35.04
CA ILE A 151 -17.83 35.86 36.14
C ILE A 151 -17.98 36.97 37.24
N SER A 152 -18.02 38.23 36.83
CA SER A 152 -18.19 39.35 37.78
C SER A 152 -19.53 39.32 38.50
N LYS A 153 -20.53 38.58 38.03
CA LYS A 153 -21.84 38.37 38.63
C LYS A 153 -21.89 37.14 39.58
N GLY A 154 -20.78 36.47 39.80
CA GLY A 154 -20.70 35.32 40.72
C GLY A 154 -21.03 33.98 40.05
N MET A 155 -20.53 33.74 38.85
CA MET A 155 -20.66 32.48 38.17
C MET A 155 -19.88 31.38 38.91
N GLY A 156 -20.50 30.24 39.19
CA GLY A 156 -19.85 29.08 39.80
C GLY A 156 -18.86 28.39 38.88
N GLY A 157 -17.85 27.74 39.42
CA GLY A 157 -16.75 27.07 38.71
C GLY A 157 -17.21 26.02 37.70
N GLU A 158 -18.26 25.27 38.02
CA GLU A 158 -18.84 24.27 37.12
C GLU A 158 -19.33 24.93 35.81
N PHE A 159 -20.11 26.00 35.90
CA PHE A 159 -20.64 26.67 34.70
C PHE A 159 -19.54 27.41 33.94
N LEU A 160 -18.58 28.01 34.67
CA LEU A 160 -17.45 28.72 34.08
C LEU A 160 -16.59 27.76 33.24
N SER A 161 -16.21 26.59 33.80
CA SER A 161 -15.39 25.61 33.09
C SER A 161 -16.07 25.13 31.80
N ASP A 162 -17.35 24.78 31.86
CA ASP A 162 -18.10 24.25 30.74
C ASP A 162 -18.31 25.30 29.63
N LYS A 163 -18.54 26.58 30.01
CA LYS A 163 -18.74 27.68 29.06
C LYS A 163 -17.44 28.09 28.39
N ALA A 164 -16.36 28.19 29.14
CA ALA A 164 -15.07 28.65 28.63
C ALA A 164 -14.46 27.61 27.65
N VAL A 165 -14.55 26.30 27.95
CA VAL A 165 -14.04 25.24 27.10
C VAL A 165 -14.72 25.18 25.75
N GLN A 166 -16.00 25.52 25.66
CA GLN A 166 -16.72 25.53 24.39
C GLN A 166 -16.13 26.55 23.41
N GLY A 167 -15.63 27.71 23.92
CA GLY A 167 -15.02 28.76 23.13
C GLY A 167 -13.55 28.56 22.78
N LEU A 168 -12.83 27.63 23.44
CA LEU A 168 -11.42 27.40 23.18
C LEU A 168 -11.20 26.48 21.96
N PRO A 169 -10.15 26.73 21.15
CA PRO A 169 -9.82 25.92 19.95
C PRO A 169 -9.12 24.61 20.34
N LEU A 170 -9.74 23.83 21.19
CA LEU A 170 -9.24 22.53 21.63
C LEU A 170 -9.70 21.41 20.69
N ASP A 171 -8.89 20.37 20.56
CA ASP A 171 -9.26 19.16 19.86
C ASP A 171 -10.41 18.40 20.53
N LEU A 172 -11.01 17.47 19.81
CA LEU A 172 -12.17 16.72 20.30
C LEU A 172 -11.85 15.91 21.54
N GLU A 173 -10.69 15.25 21.57
CA GLU A 173 -10.24 14.43 22.69
C GLU A 173 -10.07 15.25 23.95
N ARG A 174 -9.46 16.44 23.82
CA ARG A 174 -9.29 17.34 24.96
C ARG A 174 -10.62 17.88 25.46
N LYS A 175 -11.55 18.28 24.57
CA LYS A 175 -12.92 18.67 24.93
C LYS A 175 -13.67 17.56 25.64
N GLN A 176 -13.55 16.32 25.14
CA GLN A 176 -14.19 15.16 25.75
C GLN A 176 -13.66 14.92 27.18
N LYS A 177 -12.36 15.09 27.41
CA LYS A 177 -11.75 14.95 28.72
C LYS A 177 -12.35 15.92 29.77
N TYR A 178 -12.72 17.15 29.37
CA TYR A 178 -13.46 18.05 30.25
C TYR A 178 -14.87 17.55 30.59
N LEU A 179 -15.54 16.88 29.67
CA LEU A 179 -16.84 16.28 29.92
C LEU A 179 -16.74 15.11 30.91
N GLU A 180 -15.69 14.32 30.81
CA GLU A 180 -15.42 13.14 31.64
C GLU A 180 -14.93 13.48 33.05
N THR A 181 -14.29 14.64 33.22
CA THR A 181 -13.77 15.06 34.53
C THR A 181 -14.90 15.60 35.39
N LEU A 182 -15.22 14.91 36.50
CA LEU A 182 -16.33 15.28 37.39
C LEU A 182 -15.92 16.31 38.44
N GLY A 183 -14.64 16.36 38.86
CA GLY A 183 -14.10 17.35 39.79
C GLY A 183 -14.11 18.75 39.20
N VAL A 184 -14.76 19.69 39.91
CA VAL A 184 -14.87 21.08 39.41
C VAL A 184 -13.50 21.76 39.42
N ASN A 185 -12.73 21.61 40.49
CA ASN A 185 -11.40 22.21 40.64
C ASN A 185 -10.44 21.64 39.60
N ASP A 186 -10.53 20.34 39.33
CA ASP A 186 -9.71 19.69 38.29
C ASP A 186 -9.98 20.28 36.88
N ARG A 187 -11.26 20.51 36.54
CA ARG A 187 -11.64 21.17 35.30
C ARG A 187 -11.13 22.59 35.20
N LEU A 188 -11.22 23.37 36.27
CA LEU A 188 -10.71 24.74 36.33
C LEU A 188 -9.18 24.77 36.20
N MET A 189 -8.47 23.82 36.83
CA MET A 189 -7.02 23.68 36.65
C MET A 189 -6.64 23.32 35.21
N MET A 190 -7.37 22.38 34.61
CA MET A 190 -7.17 22.05 33.20
C MET A 190 -7.39 23.28 32.30
N LEU A 191 -8.42 24.09 32.61
CA LEU A 191 -8.74 25.31 31.86
C LEU A 191 -7.59 26.33 31.94
N LEU A 192 -7.02 26.58 33.11
CA LEU A 192 -5.86 27.44 33.27
C LEU A 192 -4.64 26.96 32.46
N GLN A 193 -4.38 25.67 32.45
CA GLN A 193 -3.27 25.08 31.67
C GLN A 193 -3.48 25.27 30.18
N ASP A 194 -4.69 24.99 29.69
CA ASP A 194 -4.99 25.11 28.26
C ASP A 194 -5.01 26.59 27.81
N MET A 195 -5.52 27.50 28.63
CA MET A 195 -5.42 28.94 28.39
C MET A 195 -3.96 29.43 28.32
N ALA A 196 -3.11 28.97 29.23
CA ALA A 196 -1.68 29.32 29.23
C ALA A 196 -0.96 28.81 27.98
N LYS A 197 -1.34 27.64 27.46
CA LYS A 197 -0.81 27.06 26.22
C LYS A 197 -1.27 27.87 25.01
N GLU A 198 -2.54 28.23 24.96
CA GLU A 198 -3.13 28.99 23.86
C GLU A 198 -2.53 30.40 23.77
N LYS A 199 -2.32 31.04 24.90
CA LYS A 199 -1.65 32.34 24.98
C LYS A 199 -0.24 32.28 24.38
N LYS A 200 0.57 31.28 24.74
CA LYS A 200 1.91 31.10 24.13
C LYS A 200 1.84 30.93 22.64
N MET A 201 0.84 30.17 22.14
CA MET A 201 0.65 29.95 20.73
C MET A 201 0.29 31.24 20.00
N SER A 202 -0.63 32.03 20.54
CA SER A 202 -1.05 33.36 20.03
C SER A 202 0.11 34.35 20.04
N GLU A 203 0.96 34.35 21.08
CA GLU A 203 2.16 35.22 21.14
C GLU A 203 3.14 34.89 20.02
N VAL A 204 3.35 33.57 19.74
CA VAL A 204 4.24 33.10 18.67
C VAL A 204 3.64 33.44 17.29
N GLU A 205 2.32 33.25 17.09
CA GLU A 205 1.63 33.64 15.85
C GLU A 205 1.75 35.16 15.59
N LYS A 206 1.62 35.94 16.64
CA LYS A 206 1.77 37.43 16.55
C LYS A 206 3.19 37.79 16.12
N GLN A 207 4.23 37.15 16.72
CA GLN A 207 5.63 37.37 16.33
C GLN A 207 5.89 36.95 14.89
N ILE A 208 5.31 35.80 14.46
CA ILE A 208 5.41 35.36 13.06
C ILE A 208 4.73 36.37 12.13
N ASN A 209 3.52 36.83 12.46
CA ASN A 209 2.79 37.78 11.64
C ASN A 209 3.47 39.17 11.57
N GLU A 210 4.09 39.63 12.67
CA GLU A 210 4.90 40.85 12.69
C GLU A 210 6.15 40.65 11.80
N THR A 211 6.84 39.53 11.90
CA THR A 211 7.99 39.20 11.04
C THR A 211 7.59 39.10 9.57
N VAL A 212 6.44 38.48 9.28
CA VAL A 212 5.89 38.39 7.91
C VAL A 212 5.51 39.78 7.39
N LYS A 213 4.88 40.63 8.21
CA LYS A 213 4.55 41.98 7.85
C LYS A 213 5.78 42.83 7.57
N GLU A 214 6.83 42.74 8.41
CA GLU A 214 8.11 43.40 8.17
C GLU A 214 8.77 42.89 6.86
N ARG A 215 8.67 41.60 6.55
CA ARG A 215 9.17 41.06 5.28
C ARG A 215 8.35 41.51 4.08
N ILE A 216 7.04 41.66 4.24
CA ILE A 216 6.14 42.20 3.19
C ILE A 216 6.42 43.67 2.96
N ASP A 217 6.61 44.45 4.03
CA ASP A 217 6.97 45.88 3.94
C ASP A 217 8.37 46.06 3.33
N GLN A 218 9.33 45.17 3.66
CA GLN A 218 10.61 45.11 2.96
C GLN A 218 10.45 44.67 1.50
N GLY A 219 9.59 43.69 1.22
CA GLY A 219 9.27 43.24 -0.13
C GLY A 219 8.61 44.35 -0.98
N GLN A 220 7.71 45.19 -0.39
CA GLN A 220 7.12 46.35 -1.08
C GLN A 220 8.17 47.45 -1.30
N LYS A 221 9.07 47.67 -0.34
CA LYS A 221 10.17 48.62 -0.47
C LYS A 221 11.20 48.15 -1.52
N ASP A 222 11.50 46.85 -1.53
CA ASP A 222 12.33 46.21 -2.57
C ASP A 222 11.61 46.22 -3.93
N TYR A 223 10.28 46.01 -3.97
CA TYR A 223 9.49 46.14 -5.19
C TYR A 223 9.54 47.56 -5.72
N TYR A 224 9.30 48.59 -4.87
CA TYR A 224 9.39 49.98 -5.26
C TYR A 224 10.78 50.41 -5.71
N LEU A 225 11.82 49.89 -5.05
CA LEU A 225 13.20 50.13 -5.44
C LEU A 225 13.56 49.36 -6.75
N ARG A 226 13.01 48.21 -6.96
CA ARG A 226 13.16 47.42 -8.22
C ARG A 226 12.39 48.12 -9.35
N GLU A 227 11.17 48.60 -9.08
CA GLU A 227 10.40 49.34 -10.07
C GLU A 227 11.08 50.66 -10.47
N LYS A 228 11.62 51.34 -9.49
CA LYS A 228 12.43 52.53 -9.73
C LYS A 228 13.75 52.17 -10.47
N MET A 229 14.34 51.03 -10.18
CA MET A 229 15.47 50.47 -10.94
C MET A 229 15.04 50.06 -12.34
N ASN A 230 13.88 49.49 -12.53
CA ASN A 230 13.34 49.12 -13.83
C ASN A 230 13.07 50.35 -14.73
N VAL A 231 12.45 51.41 -14.15
CA VAL A 231 12.25 52.67 -14.85
C VAL A 231 13.62 53.31 -15.21
N ILE A 232 14.60 53.26 -14.32
CA ILE A 232 15.96 53.69 -14.59
C ILE A 232 16.66 52.79 -15.63
N ARG A 233 16.38 51.48 -15.64
CA ARG A 233 16.86 50.52 -16.63
C ARG A 233 16.18 50.67 -18.00
N GLU A 234 14.87 51.01 -18.03
CA GLU A 234 14.16 51.41 -19.25
C GLU A 234 14.74 52.68 -19.87
N GLU A 235 15.04 53.68 -19.04
CA GLU A 235 15.73 54.91 -19.51
C GLU A 235 17.18 54.67 -19.92
N LEU A 236 17.85 53.66 -19.35
CA LEU A 236 19.22 53.22 -19.68
C LEU A 236 19.32 52.13 -20.75
N GLY A 237 18.15 51.59 -21.24
CA GLY A 237 18.09 50.57 -22.27
C GLY A 237 18.35 49.14 -21.78
N ASP A 238 18.10 48.83 -20.52
CA ASP A 238 18.42 47.56 -19.84
C ASP A 238 17.24 46.54 -19.89
N THR A 239 16.48 46.47 -21.01
CA THR A 239 15.56 45.35 -21.37
C THR A 239 16.32 44.11 -21.88
N VAL A 240 17.67 44.13 -21.79
CA VAL A 240 18.56 43.21 -22.50
C VAL A 240 18.43 41.73 -22.12
N ALA A 241 18.10 41.39 -20.85
CA ALA A 241 18.10 39.98 -20.45
C ALA A 241 16.85 39.18 -20.88
N GLN A 242 15.66 39.82 -20.84
CA GLN A 242 14.39 39.17 -21.22
C GLN A 242 14.27 39.10 -22.73
N ASP A 243 14.68 40.14 -23.44
CA ASP A 243 14.74 40.17 -24.91
C ASP A 243 15.80 39.21 -25.45
N GLU A 244 16.97 39.07 -24.79
CA GLU A 244 17.95 38.06 -25.17
C GLU A 244 17.45 36.63 -24.98
N ASP A 245 16.73 36.35 -23.90
CA ASP A 245 16.14 35.04 -23.67
C ASP A 245 15.04 34.73 -24.70
N ALA A 246 14.15 35.68 -24.96
CA ALA A 246 13.13 35.57 -26.00
C ALA A 246 13.73 35.39 -27.40
N ALA A 247 14.80 36.11 -27.70
CA ALA A 247 15.52 35.96 -28.98
C ALA A 247 16.18 34.58 -29.09
N LYS A 248 16.77 34.05 -28.00
CA LYS A 248 17.35 32.69 -27.95
C LYS A 248 16.27 31.64 -28.19
N ILE A 249 15.08 31.79 -27.55
CA ILE A 249 13.96 30.86 -27.73
C ILE A 249 13.44 30.90 -29.17
N ARG A 250 13.22 32.09 -29.74
CA ARG A 250 12.80 32.25 -31.13
C ARG A 250 13.80 31.67 -32.14
N LYS A 251 15.09 31.88 -31.89
CA LYS A 251 16.16 31.30 -32.71
C LYS A 251 16.12 29.76 -32.64
N ARG A 252 16.06 29.18 -31.42
CA ARG A 252 15.96 27.72 -31.24
C ARG A 252 14.69 27.15 -31.89
N LEU A 253 13.56 27.89 -31.86
CA LEU A 253 12.31 27.51 -32.51
C LEU A 253 12.39 27.50 -34.05
N ALA A 254 13.13 28.46 -34.61
CA ALA A 254 13.33 28.57 -36.07
C ALA A 254 14.34 27.52 -36.61
N GLU A 255 15.37 27.22 -35.85
CA GLU A 255 16.46 26.29 -36.24
C GLU A 255 16.05 24.82 -36.12
N ASN A 256 14.98 24.49 -35.43
CA ASN A 256 14.62 23.11 -35.14
C ASN A 256 13.20 22.77 -35.68
N PRO A 257 12.96 21.49 -36.07
CA PRO A 257 11.71 21.07 -36.71
C PRO A 257 10.60 20.76 -35.66
N TYR A 258 10.28 21.73 -34.80
CA TYR A 258 9.14 21.62 -33.92
C TYR A 258 7.84 21.50 -34.72
N PRO A 259 6.81 20.78 -34.21
CA PRO A 259 5.47 20.77 -34.82
C PRO A 259 4.89 22.19 -34.92
N ASP A 260 4.11 22.47 -35.96
CA ASP A 260 3.62 23.84 -36.19
C ASP A 260 2.71 24.36 -35.09
N TYR A 261 1.91 23.49 -34.46
CA TYR A 261 1.09 23.85 -33.30
C TYR A 261 1.94 24.24 -32.08
N ILE A 262 3.10 23.57 -31.88
CA ILE A 262 4.04 23.92 -30.81
C ILE A 262 4.75 25.24 -31.12
N LYS A 263 5.17 25.46 -32.40
CA LYS A 263 5.76 26.74 -32.83
C LYS A 263 4.83 27.91 -32.54
N LYS A 264 3.56 27.73 -32.87
CA LYS A 264 2.53 28.73 -32.59
C LYS A 264 2.36 28.98 -31.10
N LYS A 265 2.16 27.91 -30.32
CA LYS A 265 1.98 27.99 -28.87
C LYS A 265 3.15 28.66 -28.17
N VAL A 266 4.39 28.23 -28.48
CA VAL A 266 5.60 28.83 -27.91
C VAL A 266 5.73 30.31 -28.31
N SER A 267 5.44 30.67 -29.59
CA SER A 267 5.48 32.05 -30.02
C SER A 267 4.50 32.94 -29.26
N ASP A 268 3.27 32.44 -29.02
CA ASP A 268 2.24 33.15 -28.26
C ASP A 268 2.67 33.35 -26.80
N GLU A 269 3.25 32.32 -26.17
CA GLU A 269 3.72 32.39 -24.79
C GLU A 269 5.01 33.25 -24.64
N VAL A 270 5.89 33.24 -25.65
CA VAL A 270 7.05 34.17 -25.68
C VAL A 270 6.59 35.61 -25.80
N SER A 271 5.56 35.90 -26.61
CA SER A 271 5.01 37.25 -26.69
C SER A 271 4.38 37.70 -25.36
N ARG A 272 3.74 36.80 -24.63
CA ARG A 272 3.27 37.05 -23.27
C ARG A 272 4.42 37.26 -22.28
N TYR A 273 5.47 36.46 -22.37
CA TYR A 273 6.66 36.56 -21.54
C TYR A 273 7.32 37.91 -21.69
N GLU A 274 7.42 38.46 -22.92
CA GLU A 274 7.99 39.79 -23.19
C GLU A 274 7.15 40.94 -22.64
N MET A 275 5.81 40.77 -22.56
CA MET A 275 4.89 41.82 -22.08
C MET A 275 4.83 41.90 -20.54
N LEU A 276 5.26 40.86 -19.82
CA LEU A 276 5.13 40.80 -18.37
C LEU A 276 6.36 41.40 -17.66
N PRO A 277 6.17 42.14 -16.56
CA PRO A 277 7.28 42.63 -15.75
C PRO A 277 8.11 41.46 -15.16
N MET A 278 9.45 41.55 -15.20
CA MET A 278 10.35 40.53 -14.65
C MET A 278 10.08 40.18 -13.18
N ALA A 279 9.57 41.12 -12.41
CA ALA A 279 9.24 40.95 -10.99
C ALA A 279 7.92 40.21 -10.75
N SER A 280 7.14 39.92 -11.80
CA SER A 280 5.90 39.14 -11.69
C SER A 280 6.20 37.67 -11.45
N GLY A 281 5.57 37.05 -10.46
CA GLY A 281 5.65 35.61 -10.25
C GLY A 281 5.15 34.80 -11.46
N GLU A 282 4.30 35.38 -12.30
CA GLU A 282 3.76 34.78 -13.53
C GLU A 282 4.83 34.63 -14.60
N THR A 283 5.80 35.55 -14.69
CA THR A 283 6.92 35.50 -15.62
C THR A 283 7.74 34.21 -15.46
N GLY A 284 8.01 33.81 -14.21
CA GLY A 284 8.71 32.55 -13.91
C GLY A 284 7.89 31.30 -14.32
N VAL A 285 6.57 31.34 -14.15
CA VAL A 285 5.68 30.25 -14.55
C VAL A 285 5.66 30.08 -16.07
N ILE A 286 5.51 31.18 -16.81
CA ILE A 286 5.50 31.17 -18.27
C ILE A 286 6.87 30.71 -18.82
N LYS A 287 7.97 31.20 -18.26
CA LYS A 287 9.32 30.76 -18.64
C LYS A 287 9.47 29.25 -18.43
N ALA A 288 9.11 28.74 -17.26
CA ALA A 288 9.16 27.31 -16.97
C ALA A 288 8.32 26.49 -17.96
N TYR A 289 7.14 26.98 -18.33
CA TYR A 289 6.29 26.34 -19.32
C TYR A 289 6.91 26.29 -20.71
N ILE A 290 7.46 27.42 -21.18
CA ILE A 290 8.20 27.49 -22.45
C ILE A 290 9.38 26.51 -22.43
N ASP A 291 10.16 26.48 -21.35
CA ASP A 291 11.30 25.57 -21.21
C ASP A 291 10.86 24.10 -21.26
N TRP A 292 9.70 23.74 -20.68
CA TRP A 292 9.14 22.41 -20.82
C TRP A 292 8.78 22.08 -22.26
N LEU A 293 8.06 22.96 -22.99
CA LEU A 293 7.70 22.76 -24.38
C LEU A 293 8.94 22.64 -25.28
N MET A 294 9.96 23.46 -25.03
CA MET A 294 11.19 23.47 -25.83
C MET A 294 12.10 22.28 -25.58
N ASP A 295 12.07 21.71 -24.36
CA ASP A 295 12.96 20.63 -23.97
C ASP A 295 12.37 19.24 -24.19
N LEU A 296 11.06 19.14 -24.48
CA LEU A 296 10.44 17.88 -24.87
C LEU A 296 10.94 17.42 -26.23
N PRO A 297 11.18 16.10 -26.39
CA PRO A 297 11.53 15.54 -27.70
C PRO A 297 10.30 15.46 -28.59
N TRP A 298 10.24 16.26 -29.64
CA TRP A 298 9.16 16.26 -30.59
C TRP A 298 9.47 15.49 -31.90
N TRP A 299 10.75 15.45 -32.29
CA TRP A 299 11.23 14.80 -33.51
C TRP A 299 12.44 13.90 -33.29
N GLN A 300 13.12 14.05 -32.17
CA GLN A 300 14.35 13.32 -31.89
C GLN A 300 14.04 11.82 -31.74
N GLN A 301 14.67 11.01 -32.56
CA GLN A 301 14.49 9.54 -32.51
C GLN A 301 15.84 8.84 -32.49
N THR A 302 15.91 7.72 -31.79
CA THR A 302 17.01 6.77 -31.93
C THR A 302 16.71 5.84 -33.10
N LYS A 303 17.74 5.49 -33.88
CA LYS A 303 17.61 4.49 -34.92
C LYS A 303 17.55 3.11 -34.26
N ASP A 304 16.51 2.36 -34.54
CA ASP A 304 16.35 1.01 -34.02
C ASP A 304 17.38 0.06 -34.66
N ASN A 305 17.87 -0.86 -33.84
CA ASN A 305 18.61 -2.01 -34.33
C ASN A 305 17.59 -3.07 -34.82
N GLU A 306 17.61 -3.37 -36.10
CA GLU A 306 16.68 -4.30 -36.76
C GLU A 306 17.23 -5.74 -36.81
N ASP A 307 18.45 -5.99 -36.31
CA ASP A 307 19.04 -7.32 -36.28
C ASP A 307 18.50 -8.16 -35.12
N LEU A 308 17.55 -9.04 -35.39
CA LEU A 308 16.96 -9.94 -34.43
C LEU A 308 17.99 -10.91 -33.81
N ASN A 309 19.02 -11.33 -34.56
CA ASN A 309 20.07 -12.20 -34.02
C ASN A 309 20.94 -11.45 -33.01
N ALA A 310 21.24 -10.17 -33.28
CA ALA A 310 21.95 -9.32 -32.32
C ALA A 310 21.09 -9.04 -31.08
N ALA A 311 19.78 -8.90 -31.23
CA ALA A 311 18.85 -8.75 -30.12
C ALA A 311 18.81 -10.01 -29.25
N GLU A 312 18.69 -11.18 -29.88
CA GLU A 312 18.75 -12.48 -29.18
C GLU A 312 20.08 -12.67 -28.44
N ALA A 313 21.20 -12.39 -29.10
CA ALA A 313 22.52 -12.48 -28.47
C ALA A 313 22.63 -11.55 -27.26
N THR A 314 22.07 -10.35 -27.32
CA THR A 314 22.04 -9.39 -26.20
C THR A 314 21.20 -9.91 -25.03
N LEU A 315 20.01 -10.45 -25.32
CA LEU A 315 19.13 -11.02 -24.29
C LEU A 315 19.77 -12.23 -23.62
N ASN A 316 20.45 -13.10 -24.41
CA ASN A 316 21.14 -14.29 -23.92
C ASN A 316 22.39 -13.93 -23.08
N ALA A 317 23.12 -12.89 -23.46
CA ALA A 317 24.26 -12.40 -22.71
C ALA A 317 23.89 -11.78 -21.35
N ASP A 318 22.71 -11.15 -21.28
CA ASP A 318 22.25 -10.45 -20.07
C ASP A 318 21.46 -11.34 -19.11
N HIS A 319 20.80 -12.38 -19.61
CA HIS A 319 19.88 -13.21 -18.84
C HIS A 319 20.11 -14.69 -19.11
N TYR A 320 20.33 -15.44 -18.04
CA TYR A 320 20.39 -16.90 -18.08
C TYR A 320 18.97 -17.47 -18.02
N GLY A 321 18.68 -18.50 -18.84
CA GLY A 321 17.35 -19.12 -18.92
C GLY A 321 16.29 -18.19 -19.51
N LEU A 322 15.05 -18.30 -19.05
CA LEU A 322 13.90 -17.50 -19.50
C LEU A 322 13.59 -17.64 -21.01
N GLU A 323 13.82 -18.81 -21.59
CA GLU A 323 13.74 -19.04 -23.03
C GLU A 323 12.37 -18.61 -23.61
N LYS A 324 11.26 -19.07 -23.00
CA LYS A 324 9.90 -18.69 -23.43
C LYS A 324 9.68 -17.18 -23.41
N VAL A 325 10.25 -16.48 -22.43
CA VAL A 325 10.12 -15.02 -22.28
C VAL A 325 10.91 -14.31 -23.37
N LYS A 326 12.13 -14.74 -23.64
CA LYS A 326 12.99 -14.20 -24.70
C LYS A 326 12.38 -14.42 -26.06
N GLU A 327 11.86 -15.62 -26.33
CA GLU A 327 11.17 -15.97 -27.58
C GLU A 327 9.98 -15.04 -27.83
N ARG A 328 9.12 -14.83 -26.81
CA ARG A 328 7.99 -13.89 -26.92
C ARG A 328 8.41 -12.45 -27.18
N ILE A 329 9.50 -12.01 -26.55
CA ILE A 329 10.06 -10.67 -26.81
C ILE A 329 10.56 -10.59 -28.27
N LEU A 330 11.25 -11.63 -28.77
CA LEU A 330 11.74 -11.67 -30.14
C LEU A 330 10.60 -11.73 -31.16
N GLU A 331 9.56 -12.52 -30.90
CA GLU A 331 8.33 -12.53 -31.72
C GLU A 331 7.71 -11.13 -31.80
N TYR A 332 7.57 -10.45 -30.66
CA TYR A 332 7.05 -9.08 -30.61
C TYR A 332 7.91 -8.10 -31.43
N LEU A 333 9.23 -8.21 -31.32
CA LEU A 333 10.16 -7.38 -32.08
C LEU A 333 10.09 -7.68 -33.59
N ALA A 334 9.94 -8.95 -33.96
CA ALA A 334 9.79 -9.37 -35.36
C ALA A 334 8.49 -8.83 -35.99
N VAL A 335 7.36 -8.93 -35.27
CA VAL A 335 6.07 -8.37 -35.74
C VAL A 335 6.17 -6.85 -35.92
N LYS A 336 6.78 -6.17 -34.94
CA LYS A 336 7.02 -4.72 -35.02
C LYS A 336 7.85 -4.35 -36.26
N GLN A 337 8.90 -5.11 -36.56
CA GLN A 337 9.75 -4.88 -37.73
C GLN A 337 8.99 -5.06 -39.05
N MET A 338 8.13 -6.07 -39.12
CA MET A 338 7.31 -6.35 -40.32
C MET A 338 6.19 -5.35 -40.56
N THR A 339 5.54 -4.90 -39.49
CA THR A 339 4.37 -4.01 -39.57
C THR A 339 4.74 -2.53 -39.52
N ASN A 340 5.94 -2.21 -39.10
CA ASN A 340 6.41 -0.85 -38.82
C ASN A 340 5.46 -0.07 -37.86
N SER A 341 4.69 -0.80 -37.06
CA SER A 341 3.68 -0.30 -36.15
C SER A 341 3.87 -0.91 -34.73
N LEU A 342 3.52 -0.14 -33.74
CA LEU A 342 3.49 -0.59 -32.32
C LEU A 342 2.05 -0.89 -31.85
N ASN A 343 1.11 -1.14 -32.74
CA ASN A 343 -0.28 -1.46 -32.42
C ASN A 343 -0.47 -2.87 -31.81
N ALA A 344 0.61 -3.48 -31.31
CA ALA A 344 0.55 -4.75 -30.59
C ALA A 344 0.24 -4.51 -29.11
N PRO A 345 -0.34 -5.51 -28.40
CA PRO A 345 -0.55 -5.44 -26.97
C PRO A 345 0.75 -5.15 -26.22
N ILE A 346 0.65 -4.43 -25.12
CA ILE A 346 1.82 -4.02 -24.34
C ILE A 346 2.32 -5.19 -23.51
N ILE A 347 3.60 -5.48 -23.61
CA ILE A 347 4.22 -6.56 -22.83
C ILE A 347 4.15 -6.23 -21.33
N CYS A 348 3.54 -7.12 -20.54
CA CYS A 348 3.52 -7.07 -19.09
C CYS A 348 4.26 -8.27 -18.49
N LEU A 349 5.37 -8.01 -17.83
CA LEU A 349 6.17 -9.03 -17.14
C LEU A 349 5.62 -9.24 -15.73
N VAL A 350 4.95 -10.37 -15.50
CA VAL A 350 4.35 -10.73 -14.21
C VAL A 350 5.19 -11.80 -13.52
N GLY A 351 5.42 -11.67 -12.23
CA GLY A 351 6.13 -12.68 -11.45
C GLY A 351 6.73 -12.15 -10.15
N PRO A 352 7.32 -13.02 -9.34
CA PRO A 352 7.81 -12.65 -8.03
C PRO A 352 8.94 -11.61 -8.08
N PRO A 353 9.21 -10.92 -6.96
CA PRO A 353 10.27 -9.93 -6.91
C PRO A 353 11.66 -10.57 -7.09
N GLY A 354 12.53 -9.89 -7.83
CA GLY A 354 13.93 -10.32 -8.02
C GLY A 354 14.18 -11.30 -9.16
N VAL A 355 13.16 -11.68 -9.97
CA VAL A 355 13.32 -12.55 -11.15
C VAL A 355 13.83 -11.83 -12.40
N GLY A 356 14.19 -10.56 -12.31
CA GLY A 356 14.82 -9.85 -13.42
C GLY A 356 13.89 -9.03 -14.32
N LYS A 357 12.64 -8.79 -13.97
CA LYS A 357 11.67 -8.01 -14.77
C LYS A 357 12.23 -6.68 -15.28
N THR A 358 12.72 -5.86 -14.36
CA THR A 358 13.32 -4.54 -14.69
C THR A 358 14.61 -4.66 -15.50
N SER A 359 15.44 -5.66 -15.25
CA SER A 359 16.67 -5.88 -16.02
C SER A 359 16.38 -6.34 -17.44
N LEU A 360 15.36 -7.17 -17.62
CA LEU A 360 14.92 -7.64 -18.93
C LEU A 360 14.44 -6.48 -19.81
N ALA A 361 13.62 -5.57 -19.25
CA ALA A 361 13.22 -4.36 -19.96
C ALA A 361 14.40 -3.47 -20.38
N LYS A 362 15.44 -3.38 -19.53
CA LYS A 362 16.68 -2.68 -19.89
C LYS A 362 17.45 -3.38 -21.02
N SER A 363 17.45 -4.70 -21.03
CA SER A 363 18.12 -5.48 -22.08
C SER A 363 17.38 -5.37 -23.42
N VAL A 364 16.05 -5.31 -23.40
CA VAL A 364 15.24 -4.97 -24.60
C VAL A 364 15.62 -3.60 -25.14
N ALA A 365 15.73 -2.58 -24.25
CA ALA A 365 16.13 -1.25 -24.68
C ALA A 365 17.55 -1.24 -25.32
N ARG A 366 18.47 -2.00 -24.75
CA ARG A 366 19.84 -2.15 -25.28
C ARG A 366 19.85 -2.89 -26.61
N ALA A 367 19.09 -3.97 -26.72
CA ALA A 367 18.98 -4.75 -27.94
C ALA A 367 18.46 -3.91 -29.12
N LEU A 368 17.49 -3.04 -28.86
CA LEU A 368 16.93 -2.11 -29.85
C LEU A 368 17.80 -0.85 -30.06
N GLY A 369 18.80 -0.58 -29.25
CA GLY A 369 19.54 0.69 -29.27
C GLY A 369 18.74 1.90 -28.79
N ARG A 370 17.62 1.69 -28.10
CA ARG A 370 16.74 2.75 -27.60
C ARG A 370 17.16 3.27 -26.22
N LYS A 371 16.80 4.50 -25.93
CA LYS A 371 16.92 5.05 -24.57
C LYS A 371 15.94 4.35 -23.63
N PHE A 372 16.34 4.22 -22.37
CA PHE A 372 15.53 3.56 -21.34
C PHE A 372 15.07 4.56 -20.27
N VAL A 373 13.76 4.57 -20.02
CA VAL A 373 13.14 5.33 -18.93
C VAL A 373 12.38 4.39 -18.03
N LYS A 374 12.39 4.67 -16.73
CA LYS A 374 11.63 3.91 -15.73
C LYS A 374 10.74 4.84 -14.94
N MET A 375 9.47 4.49 -14.81
CA MET A 375 8.49 5.07 -13.90
C MET A 375 7.93 3.97 -13.00
N SER A 376 7.77 4.25 -11.70
CA SER A 376 7.10 3.34 -10.78
C SER A 376 5.71 3.88 -10.46
N LEU A 377 4.71 3.00 -10.53
CA LEU A 377 3.32 3.29 -10.13
C LEU A 377 3.03 2.86 -8.70
N GLY A 378 4.01 2.24 -8.01
CA GLY A 378 3.85 1.85 -6.61
C GLY A 378 3.63 3.06 -5.70
N GLY A 379 2.43 3.13 -5.11
CA GLY A 379 2.03 4.21 -4.21
C GLY A 379 1.41 5.44 -4.89
N VAL A 380 1.25 5.43 -6.21
CA VAL A 380 0.52 6.47 -6.94
C VAL A 380 -0.98 6.32 -6.64
N ARG A 381 -1.59 7.42 -6.20
CA ARG A 381 -3.02 7.49 -5.85
C ARG A 381 -3.77 8.57 -6.62
N ASP A 382 -3.06 9.56 -7.14
CA ASP A 382 -3.63 10.73 -7.82
C ASP A 382 -3.36 10.64 -9.33
N GLU A 383 -4.39 10.80 -10.13
CA GLU A 383 -4.31 10.88 -11.59
C GLU A 383 -3.35 11.99 -12.04
N ALA A 384 -3.28 13.08 -11.28
CA ALA A 384 -2.40 14.21 -11.56
C ALA A 384 -0.91 13.84 -11.53
N GLU A 385 -0.50 12.77 -10.84
CA GLU A 385 0.88 12.28 -10.94
C GLU A 385 1.21 11.75 -12.36
N ILE A 386 0.22 11.25 -13.09
CA ILE A 386 0.39 10.70 -14.45
C ILE A 386 0.21 11.79 -15.50
N ARG A 387 -0.89 12.59 -15.38
CA ARG A 387 -1.30 13.63 -16.34
C ARG A 387 -0.84 15.04 -16.00
N GLY A 388 -0.19 15.24 -14.84
CA GLY A 388 0.23 16.56 -14.40
C GLY A 388 -0.89 17.41 -13.76
N HIS A 389 -0.48 18.49 -13.13
CA HIS A 389 -1.39 19.50 -12.58
C HIS A 389 -1.57 20.65 -13.57
N ARG A 390 -2.74 21.27 -13.56
CA ARG A 390 -2.96 22.47 -14.37
C ARG A 390 -1.95 23.57 -14.00
N ARG A 391 -1.36 24.21 -14.99
CA ARG A 391 -0.29 25.21 -14.82
C ARG A 391 -0.67 26.44 -13.99
N THR A 392 -1.98 26.65 -13.75
CA THR A 392 -2.48 27.72 -12.90
C THR A 392 -2.18 27.55 -11.42
N TYR A 393 -1.78 26.37 -10.98
CA TYR A 393 -1.42 26.12 -9.58
C TYR A 393 0.06 26.43 -9.34
N LEU A 394 0.35 27.10 -8.23
CA LEU A 394 1.73 27.40 -7.85
C LEU A 394 2.50 26.09 -7.59
N GLY A 395 3.63 25.92 -8.28
CA GLY A 395 4.42 24.70 -8.19
C GLY A 395 3.93 23.53 -9.06
N ALA A 396 2.98 23.76 -9.97
CA ALA A 396 2.53 22.74 -10.93
C ALA A 396 3.68 22.19 -11.76
N LEU A 397 3.63 20.89 -12.04
CA LEU A 397 4.59 20.17 -12.87
C LEU A 397 3.83 19.26 -13.85
N PRO A 398 4.41 18.98 -15.03
CA PRO A 398 3.90 17.95 -15.93
C PRO A 398 3.84 16.59 -15.24
N GLY A 399 2.98 15.71 -15.74
CA GLY A 399 2.88 14.34 -15.30
C GLY A 399 4.16 13.53 -15.51
N ARG A 400 4.28 12.43 -14.78
CA ARG A 400 5.48 11.58 -14.81
C ARG A 400 5.79 11.00 -16.19
N ILE A 401 4.77 10.85 -17.06
CA ILE A 401 4.98 10.42 -18.46
C ILE A 401 5.78 11.46 -19.22
N ILE A 402 5.32 12.71 -19.21
CA ILE A 402 6.00 13.82 -19.89
C ILE A 402 7.38 14.09 -19.27
N GLN A 403 7.52 14.03 -17.96
CA GLN A 403 8.83 14.12 -17.31
C GLN A 403 9.77 13.00 -17.76
N GLY A 404 9.26 11.79 -17.93
CA GLY A 404 9.99 10.64 -18.46
C GLY A 404 10.44 10.87 -19.90
N MET A 405 9.59 11.42 -20.76
CA MET A 405 9.90 11.74 -22.15
C MET A 405 11.00 12.81 -22.25
N LYS A 406 10.91 13.87 -21.44
CA LYS A 406 11.98 14.88 -21.34
C LYS A 406 13.30 14.25 -20.92
N LYS A 407 13.29 13.36 -19.92
CA LYS A 407 14.50 12.65 -19.47
C LYS A 407 15.08 11.71 -20.52
N ALA A 408 14.26 11.08 -21.34
CA ALA A 408 14.69 10.25 -22.46
C ALA A 408 15.38 11.07 -23.55
N GLY A 409 14.89 12.28 -23.82
CA GLY A 409 15.35 13.16 -24.88
C GLY A 409 15.07 12.62 -26.30
N VAL A 410 14.22 11.61 -26.44
CA VAL A 410 13.82 10.97 -27.70
C VAL A 410 12.35 10.60 -27.68
N THR A 411 11.69 10.56 -28.84
CA THR A 411 10.26 10.22 -28.96
C THR A 411 9.98 8.72 -28.93
N ASN A 412 11.01 7.88 -29.09
CA ASN A 412 10.88 6.42 -29.18
C ASN A 412 11.67 5.65 -28.09
N PRO A 413 11.60 6.06 -26.81
CA PRO A 413 12.28 5.30 -25.76
C PRO A 413 11.59 3.96 -25.51
N VAL A 414 12.27 3.08 -24.75
CA VAL A 414 11.62 2.01 -24.01
C VAL A 414 11.23 2.58 -22.65
N PHE A 415 9.95 2.59 -22.37
CA PHE A 415 9.38 3.16 -21.15
C PHE A 415 8.87 2.04 -20.25
N LEU A 416 9.57 1.81 -19.15
CA LEU A 416 9.18 0.80 -18.16
C LEU A 416 8.23 1.38 -17.14
N ILE A 417 7.05 0.81 -17.07
CA ILE A 417 6.03 1.06 -16.04
C ILE A 417 6.14 -0.04 -14.99
N ASP A 418 6.76 0.28 -13.87
CA ASP A 418 7.08 -0.68 -12.81
C ASP A 418 5.98 -0.70 -11.74
N GLU A 419 5.62 -1.89 -11.25
CA GLU A 419 4.66 -2.12 -10.18
C GLU A 419 3.22 -1.63 -10.51
N ILE A 420 2.71 -1.98 -11.70
CA ILE A 420 1.34 -1.62 -12.14
C ILE A 420 0.24 -2.26 -11.25
N ASP A 421 0.56 -3.33 -10.55
CA ASP A 421 -0.30 -4.04 -9.60
C ASP A 421 -0.44 -3.32 -8.24
N LYS A 422 0.31 -2.25 -8.01
CA LYS A 422 0.30 -1.49 -6.76
C LYS A 422 -0.36 -0.11 -6.88
N MET A 423 -1.06 0.13 -7.95
CA MET A 423 -1.91 1.32 -8.08
C MET A 423 -3.10 1.20 -7.13
N ALA A 424 -3.40 2.28 -6.43
CA ALA A 424 -4.58 2.37 -5.58
C ALA A 424 -5.52 3.44 -6.14
N SER A 425 -6.80 3.13 -6.25
CA SER A 425 -7.83 4.13 -6.51
C SER A 425 -8.23 4.79 -5.19
N ASP A 426 -8.28 6.12 -5.16
CA ASP A 426 -8.72 6.89 -4.01
C ASP A 426 -9.78 7.92 -4.47
N TYR A 427 -10.46 8.60 -3.55
CA TYR A 427 -11.46 9.64 -3.82
C TYR A 427 -10.94 10.82 -4.67
N LYS A 428 -9.61 10.92 -4.89
CA LYS A 428 -8.96 12.02 -5.63
C LYS A 428 -8.73 11.75 -7.11
N GLY A 429 -9.08 10.59 -7.63
CA GLY A 429 -8.92 10.24 -9.04
C GLY A 429 -8.65 8.76 -9.26
N ASP A 430 -8.74 8.34 -10.50
CA ASP A 430 -8.44 6.96 -10.93
C ASP A 430 -7.17 6.95 -11.80
N PRO A 431 -6.00 6.66 -11.24
CA PRO A 431 -4.76 6.52 -12.00
C PRO A 431 -4.86 5.46 -13.11
N SER A 432 -5.75 4.46 -12.95
CA SER A 432 -5.94 3.41 -13.96
C SER A 432 -6.53 3.98 -15.24
N SER A 433 -7.47 4.92 -15.14
CA SER A 433 -8.07 5.60 -16.30
C SER A 433 -7.03 6.43 -17.06
N ALA A 434 -6.14 7.15 -16.35
CA ALA A 434 -5.04 7.88 -16.99
C ALA A 434 -4.06 6.92 -17.70
N MET A 435 -3.78 5.78 -17.08
CA MET A 435 -2.92 4.77 -17.70
C MET A 435 -3.55 4.09 -18.91
N LEU A 436 -4.88 3.96 -18.97
CA LEU A 436 -5.57 3.46 -20.15
C LEU A 436 -5.30 4.34 -21.37
N GLU A 437 -5.38 5.66 -21.22
CA GLU A 437 -5.08 6.59 -22.33
C GLU A 437 -3.62 6.51 -22.77
N VAL A 438 -2.67 6.35 -21.84
CA VAL A 438 -1.24 6.21 -22.16
C VAL A 438 -0.96 4.90 -22.91
N LEU A 439 -1.63 3.82 -22.51
CA LEU A 439 -1.36 2.47 -22.97
C LEU A 439 -2.25 2.06 -24.17
N ASP A 440 -3.30 2.80 -24.48
CA ASP A 440 -4.18 2.51 -25.60
C ASP A 440 -3.55 3.03 -26.93
N PRO A 441 -3.20 2.16 -27.89
CA PRO A 441 -2.64 2.58 -29.16
C PRO A 441 -3.53 3.53 -29.97
N GLU A 442 -4.85 3.50 -29.74
CA GLU A 442 -5.80 4.37 -30.43
C GLU A 442 -5.81 5.79 -29.85
N GLN A 443 -5.45 5.95 -28.58
CA GLN A 443 -5.52 7.22 -27.86
C GLN A 443 -4.14 7.84 -27.60
N ASN A 444 -3.09 7.02 -27.48
CA ASN A 444 -1.76 7.48 -27.06
C ASN A 444 -1.05 8.41 -28.06
N SER A 445 -1.50 8.46 -29.31
CA SER A 445 -0.97 9.41 -30.32
C SER A 445 -1.34 10.86 -30.04
N VAL A 446 -2.35 11.09 -29.21
CA VAL A 446 -2.88 12.41 -28.81
C VAL A 446 -2.95 12.57 -27.28
N PHE A 447 -2.00 11.97 -26.56
CA PHE A 447 -1.95 12.04 -25.11
C PHE A 447 -1.96 13.48 -24.63
N SER A 448 -2.85 13.82 -23.69
CA SER A 448 -3.02 15.17 -23.15
C SER A 448 -2.58 15.23 -21.69
N ASP A 449 -1.46 15.93 -21.47
CA ASP A 449 -1.00 16.28 -20.12
C ASP A 449 -1.61 17.62 -19.71
N HIS A 450 -2.12 17.72 -18.48
CA HIS A 450 -2.83 18.91 -17.98
C HIS A 450 -1.92 20.14 -17.81
N TYR A 451 -0.60 19.94 -17.67
CA TYR A 451 0.36 21.03 -17.62
C TYR A 451 0.76 21.52 -19.00
N ILE A 452 1.04 20.57 -19.92
CA ILE A 452 1.49 20.88 -21.28
C ILE A 452 0.33 21.41 -22.13
N GLU A 453 -0.91 20.92 -21.90
CA GLU A 453 -2.15 21.31 -22.60
C GLU A 453 -2.14 21.05 -24.13
N GLU A 454 -1.03 20.61 -24.68
CA GLU A 454 -0.87 20.30 -26.09
C GLU A 454 -0.75 18.79 -26.29
N PRO A 455 -1.32 18.22 -27.38
CA PRO A 455 -1.26 16.79 -27.64
C PRO A 455 0.21 16.33 -27.83
N TYR A 456 0.56 15.23 -27.19
CA TYR A 456 1.87 14.63 -27.27
C TYR A 456 1.79 13.20 -27.81
N ASP A 457 2.55 12.90 -28.86
CA ASP A 457 2.54 11.60 -29.53
C ASP A 457 3.40 10.58 -28.77
N LEU A 458 2.75 9.61 -28.14
CA LEU A 458 3.36 8.47 -27.46
C LEU A 458 3.36 7.18 -28.31
N SER A 459 2.83 7.21 -29.53
CA SER A 459 2.68 6.01 -30.38
C SER A 459 4.00 5.31 -30.74
N LYS A 460 5.13 6.03 -30.66
CA LYS A 460 6.47 5.51 -30.95
C LYS A 460 7.19 4.95 -29.72
N VAL A 461 6.60 5.14 -28.53
CA VAL A 461 7.15 4.65 -27.26
C VAL A 461 6.89 3.15 -27.15
N LEU A 462 7.92 2.38 -26.81
CA LEU A 462 7.75 0.98 -26.46
C LEU A 462 7.49 0.89 -24.95
N PHE A 463 6.22 0.71 -24.56
CA PHE A 463 5.86 0.50 -23.17
C PHE A 463 6.08 -0.96 -22.77
N ILE A 464 6.69 -1.17 -21.61
CA ILE A 464 6.80 -2.47 -20.93
C ILE A 464 6.29 -2.27 -19.53
N ALA A 465 5.33 -3.08 -19.11
CA ALA A 465 4.81 -3.05 -17.74
C ALA A 465 5.43 -4.18 -16.88
N THR A 466 5.45 -3.99 -15.57
CA THR A 466 5.80 -5.07 -14.64
C THR A 466 4.78 -5.14 -13.51
N ALA A 467 4.49 -6.35 -13.06
CA ALA A 467 3.64 -6.62 -11.91
C ALA A 467 4.23 -7.78 -11.07
N ASN A 468 3.86 -7.85 -9.81
CA ASN A 468 4.17 -9.00 -8.97
C ASN A 468 3.02 -10.00 -8.95
N TYR A 469 1.78 -9.51 -8.96
CA TYR A 469 0.55 -10.31 -8.89
C TYR A 469 -0.39 -9.93 -10.01
N LEU A 470 -0.82 -10.92 -10.79
CA LEU A 470 -1.72 -10.72 -11.93
C LEU A 470 -3.10 -10.24 -11.48
N GLU A 471 -3.59 -10.77 -10.37
CA GLU A 471 -4.92 -10.51 -9.83
C GLU A 471 -5.10 -9.05 -9.40
N ASN A 472 -4.01 -8.40 -8.99
CA ASN A 472 -4.02 -7.02 -8.52
C ASN A 472 -3.95 -5.99 -9.67
N ILE A 473 -3.77 -6.43 -10.91
CA ILE A 473 -3.84 -5.54 -12.08
C ILE A 473 -5.31 -5.22 -12.36
N PRO A 474 -5.68 -3.93 -12.46
CA PRO A 474 -7.04 -3.54 -12.79
C PRO A 474 -7.54 -4.24 -14.06
N PRO A 475 -8.77 -4.81 -14.07
CA PRO A 475 -9.28 -5.60 -15.21
C PRO A 475 -9.21 -4.84 -16.53
N ALA A 476 -9.56 -3.57 -16.55
CA ALA A 476 -9.54 -2.74 -17.75
C ALA A 476 -8.14 -2.58 -18.38
N LEU A 477 -7.09 -2.59 -17.56
CA LEU A 477 -5.71 -2.59 -18.04
C LEU A 477 -5.27 -3.97 -18.50
N ARG A 478 -5.71 -5.03 -17.80
CA ARG A 478 -5.33 -6.41 -18.11
C ARG A 478 -5.67 -6.81 -19.56
N ASP A 479 -6.83 -6.38 -20.05
CA ASP A 479 -7.30 -6.68 -21.42
C ASP A 479 -6.41 -6.07 -22.52
N ARG A 480 -5.56 -5.08 -22.18
CA ARG A 480 -4.63 -4.41 -23.11
C ARG A 480 -3.20 -4.90 -22.99
N LEU A 481 -2.95 -5.79 -22.04
CA LEU A 481 -1.62 -6.28 -21.73
C LEU A 481 -1.41 -7.69 -22.25
N GLU A 482 -0.30 -7.93 -22.94
CA GLU A 482 0.20 -9.27 -23.20
C GLU A 482 0.98 -9.75 -21.97
N ILE A 483 0.37 -10.67 -21.22
CA ILE A 483 0.93 -11.18 -19.97
C ILE A 483 2.02 -12.21 -20.29
N ILE A 484 3.22 -11.95 -19.81
CA ILE A 484 4.34 -12.90 -19.84
C ILE A 484 4.73 -13.23 -18.39
N GLU A 485 4.44 -14.46 -17.96
CA GLU A 485 4.73 -14.88 -16.61
C GLU A 485 6.20 -15.31 -16.47
N LEU A 486 6.86 -14.75 -15.46
CA LEU A 486 8.20 -15.13 -15.03
C LEU A 486 8.09 -15.98 -13.79
N SER A 487 8.51 -17.24 -13.91
CA SER A 487 8.57 -18.16 -12.77
C SER A 487 9.80 -17.92 -11.89
N SER A 488 9.80 -18.56 -10.72
CA SER A 488 10.96 -18.57 -9.82
C SER A 488 12.14 -19.32 -10.46
N TYR A 489 13.35 -18.89 -10.10
CA TYR A 489 14.58 -19.58 -10.51
C TYR A 489 14.85 -20.83 -9.69
N THR A 490 15.37 -21.86 -10.35
CA THR A 490 15.94 -23.03 -9.69
C THR A 490 17.25 -22.71 -8.98
N ASP A 491 17.71 -23.59 -8.08
CA ASP A 491 19.01 -23.40 -7.42
C ASP A 491 20.16 -23.37 -8.44
N ALA A 492 20.10 -24.22 -9.48
CA ALA A 492 21.10 -24.25 -10.56
C ALA A 492 21.11 -22.95 -11.37
N GLU A 493 19.93 -22.45 -11.79
CA GLU A 493 19.81 -21.15 -12.47
C GLU A 493 20.35 -20.02 -11.61
N LYS A 494 20.05 -20.01 -10.30
CA LYS A 494 20.58 -18.98 -9.37
C LYS A 494 22.11 -19.03 -9.26
N VAL A 495 22.71 -20.25 -9.27
CA VAL A 495 24.18 -20.40 -9.28
C VAL A 495 24.77 -19.80 -10.56
N HIS A 496 24.21 -20.10 -11.73
CA HIS A 496 24.65 -19.52 -13.00
C HIS A 496 24.50 -17.99 -13.01
N ILE A 497 23.33 -17.48 -12.64
CA ILE A 497 23.08 -16.04 -12.56
C ILE A 497 24.07 -15.37 -11.59
N ALA A 498 24.34 -16.00 -10.44
CA ALA A 498 25.27 -15.46 -9.47
C ALA A 498 26.70 -15.39 -10.03
N LYS A 499 27.15 -16.47 -10.68
CA LYS A 499 28.49 -16.59 -11.24
C LYS A 499 28.74 -15.63 -12.40
N ASP A 500 27.81 -15.59 -13.35
CA ASP A 500 27.99 -14.90 -14.62
C ASP A 500 27.65 -13.40 -14.53
N HIS A 501 26.71 -13.02 -13.64
CA HIS A 501 26.19 -11.67 -13.56
C HIS A 501 26.39 -11.00 -12.19
N LEU A 502 25.98 -11.66 -11.06
CA LEU A 502 25.95 -10.95 -9.78
C LEU A 502 27.35 -10.75 -9.18
N VAL A 503 28.18 -11.80 -9.18
CA VAL A 503 29.53 -11.74 -8.63
C VAL A 503 30.39 -10.73 -9.40
N PRO A 504 30.49 -10.76 -10.75
CA PRO A 504 31.24 -9.76 -11.50
C PRO A 504 30.76 -8.32 -11.26
N LYS A 505 29.42 -8.14 -11.24
CA LYS A 505 28.81 -6.84 -10.96
C LYS A 505 29.19 -6.32 -9.58
N GLN A 506 29.08 -7.17 -8.54
CA GLN A 506 29.38 -6.76 -7.17
C GLN A 506 30.88 -6.56 -6.92
N LEU A 507 31.74 -7.35 -7.55
CA LEU A 507 33.20 -7.11 -7.53
C LEU A 507 33.52 -5.73 -8.09
N LYS A 508 33.00 -5.38 -9.27
CA LYS A 508 33.19 -4.08 -9.90
C LYS A 508 32.69 -2.92 -9.02
N LEU A 509 31.49 -3.05 -8.45
CA LEU A 509 30.89 -2.01 -7.59
C LEU A 509 31.66 -1.79 -6.28
N ASN A 510 32.33 -2.82 -5.77
CA ASN A 510 33.12 -2.74 -4.54
C ASN A 510 34.62 -2.56 -4.80
N GLY A 511 35.05 -2.31 -6.05
CA GLY A 511 36.45 -2.06 -6.41
C GLY A 511 37.37 -3.29 -6.28
N LEU A 512 36.81 -4.50 -6.30
CA LEU A 512 37.54 -5.75 -6.22
C LEU A 512 37.88 -6.29 -7.61
N LYS A 513 39.10 -6.84 -7.76
CA LYS A 513 39.46 -7.62 -8.95
C LYS A 513 38.97 -9.08 -8.80
N PRO A 514 38.66 -9.80 -9.90
CA PRO A 514 38.24 -11.20 -9.85
C PRO A 514 39.25 -12.13 -9.14
N SER A 515 40.53 -11.79 -9.16
CA SER A 515 41.58 -12.55 -8.45
C SER A 515 41.57 -12.38 -6.93
N GLN A 516 40.90 -11.35 -6.40
CA GLN A 516 40.92 -11.03 -4.97
C GLN A 516 39.84 -11.76 -4.16
N LEU A 517 38.71 -12.16 -4.80
CA LEU A 517 37.69 -12.96 -4.17
C LEU A 517 37.30 -14.12 -5.08
N LYS A 518 37.47 -15.34 -4.59
CA LYS A 518 37.07 -16.55 -5.28
C LYS A 518 35.90 -17.21 -4.55
N ILE A 519 34.80 -17.40 -5.26
CA ILE A 519 33.60 -18.08 -4.78
C ILE A 519 33.34 -19.27 -5.70
N ASP A 520 33.45 -20.48 -5.18
CA ASP A 520 33.18 -21.71 -5.95
C ASP A 520 31.68 -21.95 -6.04
N ASP A 521 31.21 -22.73 -7.05
CA ASP A 521 29.81 -23.04 -7.31
C ASP A 521 29.13 -23.68 -6.09
N ASP A 522 29.80 -24.58 -5.36
CA ASP A 522 29.30 -25.18 -4.11
C ASP A 522 29.05 -24.14 -3.02
N MET A 523 29.86 -23.09 -2.98
CA MET A 523 29.67 -22.00 -2.02
C MET A 523 28.51 -21.09 -2.44
N LEU A 524 28.31 -20.85 -3.73
CA LEU A 524 27.12 -20.15 -4.23
C LEU A 524 25.84 -20.93 -3.88
N LEU A 525 25.84 -22.25 -4.12
CA LEU A 525 24.73 -23.11 -3.75
C LEU A 525 24.47 -23.11 -2.24
N TYR A 526 25.54 -23.13 -1.42
CA TYR A 526 25.43 -23.03 0.03
C TYR A 526 24.79 -21.70 0.45
N LEU A 527 25.19 -20.55 -0.14
CA LEU A 527 24.60 -19.26 0.13
C LEU A 527 23.11 -19.22 -0.28
N ILE A 528 22.78 -19.78 -1.43
CA ILE A 528 21.41 -19.85 -1.94
C ILE A 528 20.53 -20.62 -0.96
N ARG A 529 20.97 -21.80 -0.51
CA ARG A 529 20.17 -22.71 0.31
C ARG A 529 20.05 -22.27 1.78
N TYR A 530 21.08 -21.69 2.36
CA TYR A 530 21.11 -21.47 3.81
C TYR A 530 21.05 -19.99 4.23
N TYR A 531 21.27 -19.05 3.30
CA TYR A 531 21.27 -17.61 3.60
C TYR A 531 20.23 -16.80 2.84
N THR A 532 19.56 -17.39 1.83
CA THR A 532 18.53 -16.72 1.06
C THR A 532 17.25 -17.56 0.94
N ARG A 533 16.08 -16.91 1.11
CA ARG A 533 14.76 -17.51 0.87
C ARG A 533 13.99 -16.57 -0.04
N GLU A 534 14.06 -16.81 -1.34
CA GLU A 534 13.45 -15.93 -2.35
C GLU A 534 13.23 -16.67 -3.67
N ALA A 535 12.21 -16.27 -4.42
CA ALA A 535 11.94 -16.76 -5.77
C ALA A 535 12.98 -16.29 -6.79
N GLY A 536 13.46 -15.06 -6.66
CA GLY A 536 14.48 -14.45 -7.51
C GLY A 536 15.89 -14.51 -6.94
N VAL A 537 16.68 -13.45 -7.20
CA VAL A 537 18.11 -13.34 -6.81
C VAL A 537 18.46 -12.05 -6.08
N ARG A 538 17.46 -11.30 -5.59
CA ARG A 538 17.70 -9.98 -4.96
C ARG A 538 18.40 -10.09 -3.60
N SER A 539 17.99 -11.05 -2.76
CA SER A 539 18.65 -11.32 -1.47
C SER A 539 20.02 -11.95 -1.66
N LEU A 540 20.18 -12.80 -2.68
CA LEU A 540 21.47 -13.36 -3.08
C LEU A 540 22.43 -12.24 -3.50
N GLU A 541 22.01 -11.28 -4.32
CA GLU A 541 22.81 -10.12 -4.69
C GLU A 541 23.25 -9.33 -3.48
N ARG A 542 22.36 -9.06 -2.52
CA ARG A 542 22.68 -8.36 -1.26
C ARG A 542 23.69 -9.14 -0.40
N THR A 543 23.55 -10.45 -0.36
CA THR A 543 24.43 -11.35 0.38
C THR A 543 25.83 -11.35 -0.24
N ILE A 544 25.94 -11.46 -1.57
CA ILE A 544 27.19 -11.33 -2.31
C ILE A 544 27.83 -9.96 -2.11
N ALA A 545 27.04 -8.87 -2.17
CA ALA A 545 27.51 -7.51 -1.89
C ALA A 545 28.12 -7.40 -0.47
N THR A 546 27.47 -8.03 0.53
CA THR A 546 28.00 -8.05 1.90
C THR A 546 29.30 -8.80 1.99
N ILE A 547 29.43 -9.94 1.31
CA ILE A 547 30.67 -10.71 1.22
C ILE A 547 31.78 -9.87 0.55
N CYS A 548 31.48 -9.17 -0.54
CA CYS A 548 32.43 -8.27 -1.19
C CYS A 548 32.92 -7.18 -0.25
N ARG A 549 32.03 -6.50 0.50
CA ARG A 549 32.41 -5.48 1.49
C ARG A 549 33.29 -6.04 2.62
N LYS A 550 32.95 -7.22 3.13
CA LYS A 550 33.76 -7.91 4.16
C LYS A 550 35.13 -8.33 3.59
N THR A 551 35.19 -8.73 2.33
CA THR A 551 36.44 -9.01 1.61
C THR A 551 37.32 -7.78 1.51
N VAL A 552 36.77 -6.61 1.10
CA VAL A 552 37.52 -5.36 1.06
C VAL A 552 38.11 -5.01 2.44
N LEU A 553 37.26 -5.12 3.48
CA LEU A 553 37.68 -4.87 4.85
C LEU A 553 38.85 -5.79 5.28
N ALA A 554 38.73 -7.09 4.97
CA ALA A 554 39.73 -8.10 5.32
C ALA A 554 41.05 -7.91 4.54
N ILE A 555 40.98 -7.49 3.27
CA ILE A 555 42.18 -7.14 2.46
C ILE A 555 42.88 -5.94 3.06
N LEU A 556 42.14 -4.87 3.39
CA LEU A 556 42.73 -3.63 3.91
C LEU A 556 43.27 -3.78 5.34
N LYS A 557 42.56 -4.50 6.22
CA LYS A 557 43.00 -4.72 7.61
C LYS A 557 44.15 -5.73 7.75
N ASN A 558 44.12 -6.82 6.96
CA ASN A 558 45.00 -7.96 7.18
C ASN A 558 46.07 -8.12 6.08
N ASN A 559 46.23 -7.14 5.17
CA ASN A 559 47.13 -7.17 4.01
C ASN A 559 47.01 -8.47 3.17
N LYS A 560 45.85 -9.11 3.13
CA LYS A 560 45.60 -10.31 2.32
C LYS A 560 45.47 -9.94 0.85
N ARG A 561 46.18 -10.66 -0.03
CA ARG A 561 46.09 -10.40 -1.49
C ARG A 561 44.87 -10.99 -2.15
N SER A 562 44.36 -12.10 -1.62
CA SER A 562 43.17 -12.81 -2.12
C SER A 562 42.50 -13.60 -1.01
N ILE A 563 41.20 -13.83 -1.16
CA ILE A 563 40.39 -14.60 -0.23
C ILE A 563 39.57 -15.64 -1.03
N LYS A 564 39.69 -16.89 -0.62
CA LYS A 564 38.76 -17.94 -1.07
C LYS A 564 37.64 -18.07 -0.04
N LEU A 565 36.38 -17.94 -0.47
CA LEU A 565 35.24 -18.06 0.41
C LEU A 565 35.10 -19.49 0.90
N THR A 566 34.89 -19.68 2.21
CA THR A 566 34.67 -20.98 2.85
C THR A 566 33.46 -20.90 3.78
N LYS A 567 32.86 -22.03 4.12
CA LYS A 567 31.73 -22.09 5.07
C LYS A 567 32.05 -21.40 6.40
N LYS A 568 33.28 -21.57 6.91
CA LYS A 568 33.73 -20.91 8.14
C LYS A 568 33.73 -19.37 8.03
N LEU A 569 34.22 -18.84 6.92
CA LEU A 569 34.19 -17.41 6.66
C LEU A 569 32.78 -16.87 6.46
N VAL A 570 31.91 -17.65 5.82
CA VAL A 570 30.50 -17.28 5.67
C VAL A 570 29.84 -17.17 7.03
N HIS A 571 30.05 -18.15 7.92
CA HIS A 571 29.53 -18.09 9.29
C HIS A 571 30.09 -16.88 10.08
N GLU A 572 31.37 -16.59 9.95
CA GLU A 572 32.01 -15.43 10.60
C GLU A 572 31.44 -14.10 10.10
N TRP A 573 31.18 -14.00 8.80
CA TRP A 573 30.77 -12.74 8.18
C TRP A 573 29.28 -12.48 8.14
N LEU A 574 28.46 -13.53 7.97
CA LEU A 574 26.99 -13.46 7.81
C LEU A 574 26.22 -13.97 9.02
N GLY A 575 26.91 -14.60 9.98
CA GLY A 575 26.31 -15.27 11.13
C GLY A 575 25.83 -16.68 10.80
N ASN A 576 25.00 -17.23 11.69
CA ASN A 576 24.42 -18.58 11.53
C ASN A 576 23.54 -18.67 10.28
N GLU A 577 23.35 -19.89 9.81
CA GLU A 577 22.40 -20.19 8.74
C GLU A 577 21.03 -19.62 9.08
N LYS A 578 20.44 -18.94 8.12
CA LYS A 578 19.19 -18.18 8.32
C LYS A 578 17.95 -18.95 7.87
N VAL A 579 18.16 -19.94 7.00
CA VAL A 579 17.10 -20.71 6.38
C VAL A 579 17.35 -22.19 6.69
N ASP A 580 16.40 -22.80 7.37
CA ASP A 580 16.29 -24.25 7.45
C ASP A 580 15.08 -24.62 6.56
N TYR A 581 15.35 -25.14 5.38
CA TYR A 581 14.27 -25.73 4.58
C TYR A 581 13.76 -26.95 5.34
N GLY A 582 12.47 -26.92 5.70
CA GLY A 582 11.83 -27.97 6.49
C GLY A 582 12.30 -29.35 6.04
N LYS A 583 12.83 -30.12 6.97
CA LYS A 583 13.30 -31.46 6.70
C LYS A 583 12.09 -32.35 6.52
N LYS A 584 12.11 -33.21 5.46
CA LYS A 584 11.08 -34.23 5.34
C LYS A 584 11.05 -35.06 6.63
N GLU A 585 9.88 -35.55 6.97
CA GLU A 585 9.74 -36.50 8.07
C GLU A 585 10.66 -37.71 7.85
N LYS A 586 11.29 -38.19 8.93
CA LYS A 586 12.22 -39.29 8.85
C LYS A 586 11.52 -40.65 8.92
N LYS A 587 10.29 -40.67 9.39
CA LYS A 587 9.51 -41.88 9.60
C LYS A 587 8.06 -41.65 9.18
N ASP A 588 7.43 -42.72 8.71
CA ASP A 588 6.01 -42.74 8.42
C ASP A 588 5.22 -42.48 9.72
N GLN A 589 4.29 -41.52 9.68
CA GLN A 589 3.53 -41.06 10.85
C GLN A 589 2.04 -41.12 10.58
N VAL A 590 1.26 -41.33 11.67
CA VAL A 590 -0.19 -41.26 11.62
C VAL A 590 -0.61 -39.78 11.77
N GLY A 591 -1.53 -39.34 10.92
CA GLY A 591 -2.10 -37.98 10.98
C GLY A 591 -1.18 -36.86 10.49
N THR A 592 0.07 -37.17 10.07
CA THR A 592 1.00 -36.18 9.56
C THR A 592 1.21 -36.37 8.06
N VAL A 593 1.00 -35.32 7.27
CA VAL A 593 1.11 -35.39 5.79
C VAL A 593 1.86 -34.17 5.28
N THR A 594 2.75 -34.39 4.32
CA THR A 594 3.48 -33.33 3.64
C THR A 594 2.66 -32.80 2.44
N GLY A 595 2.21 -31.59 2.51
CA GLY A 595 1.64 -30.84 1.40
C GLY A 595 2.67 -29.94 0.73
N LEU A 596 2.27 -29.33 -0.37
CA LEU A 596 3.08 -28.38 -1.12
C LEU A 596 2.36 -27.03 -1.23
N ALA A 597 3.04 -25.97 -0.88
CA ALA A 597 2.55 -24.60 -0.95
C ALA A 597 3.32 -23.77 -1.98
N TYR A 598 2.68 -22.76 -2.49
CA TYR A 598 3.29 -21.69 -3.28
C TYR A 598 3.18 -20.38 -2.52
N THR A 599 4.29 -19.68 -2.40
CA THR A 599 4.38 -18.41 -1.68
C THR A 599 5.07 -17.36 -2.55
N SER A 600 5.03 -16.10 -2.12
CA SER A 600 5.79 -15.01 -2.76
C SER A 600 7.31 -15.23 -2.79
N PHE A 601 7.81 -16.18 -1.99
CA PHE A 601 9.23 -16.58 -1.95
C PHE A 601 9.53 -17.80 -2.81
N GLY A 602 8.53 -18.38 -3.45
CA GLY A 602 8.60 -19.62 -4.23
C GLY A 602 7.83 -20.76 -3.59
N GLY A 603 8.10 -21.99 -4.04
CA GLY A 603 7.49 -23.18 -3.46
C GLY A 603 8.08 -23.53 -2.09
N ASP A 604 7.24 -24.10 -1.23
CA ASP A 604 7.61 -24.59 0.10
C ASP A 604 6.88 -25.89 0.43
N ILE A 605 7.41 -26.66 1.36
CA ILE A 605 6.71 -27.81 1.92
C ILE A 605 5.82 -27.35 3.08
N LEU A 606 4.65 -27.95 3.20
CA LEU A 606 3.67 -27.63 4.22
C LEU A 606 3.32 -28.92 4.97
N GLN A 607 3.74 -29.04 6.21
CA GLN A 607 3.29 -30.15 7.04
C GLN A 607 1.88 -29.87 7.55
N ILE A 608 1.01 -30.86 7.47
CA ILE A 608 -0.35 -30.83 8.01
C ILE A 608 -0.47 -31.96 9.01
N GLU A 609 -0.81 -31.60 10.22
CA GLU A 609 -0.96 -32.52 11.35
C GLU A 609 -2.44 -32.60 11.72
N ALA A 610 -2.98 -33.81 11.78
CA ALA A 610 -4.33 -34.08 12.27
C ALA A 610 -4.28 -34.99 13.50
N THR A 611 -4.94 -34.59 14.55
CA THR A 611 -5.13 -35.38 15.77
C THR A 611 -6.57 -35.41 16.19
N ARG A 612 -6.99 -36.48 16.89
CA ARG A 612 -8.34 -36.61 17.43
C ARG A 612 -8.26 -36.84 18.94
N PHE A 613 -9.25 -36.34 19.63
CA PHE A 613 -9.45 -36.53 21.08
C PHE A 613 -10.93 -36.59 21.40
N THR A 614 -11.30 -37.16 22.50
CA THR A 614 -12.70 -37.29 22.93
C THR A 614 -13.39 -35.92 22.90
N GLY A 615 -14.53 -35.84 22.23
CA GLY A 615 -15.22 -34.58 21.99
C GLY A 615 -16.66 -34.78 21.51
N LYS A 616 -17.15 -33.85 20.69
CA LYS A 616 -18.53 -33.81 20.16
C LYS A 616 -18.56 -33.62 18.63
N GLY A 617 -17.56 -34.08 17.92
CA GLY A 617 -17.48 -33.99 16.46
C GLY A 617 -17.07 -32.60 15.93
N ARG A 618 -16.41 -31.77 16.74
CA ARG A 618 -15.99 -30.42 16.32
C ARG A 618 -14.68 -30.48 15.51
N LEU A 619 -14.60 -29.62 14.50
CA LEU A 619 -13.37 -29.36 13.77
C LEU A 619 -12.66 -28.14 14.39
N VAL A 620 -11.43 -28.34 14.86
CA VAL A 620 -10.56 -27.28 15.38
C VAL A 620 -9.45 -27.03 14.36
N LEU A 621 -9.24 -25.78 13.97
CA LEU A 621 -8.24 -25.40 12.99
C LEU A 621 -7.28 -24.38 13.58
N THR A 622 -5.97 -24.63 13.45
CA THR A 622 -4.92 -23.70 13.89
C THR A 622 -3.80 -23.58 12.85
N GLY A 623 -3.05 -22.47 12.87
CA GLY A 623 -1.93 -22.20 11.94
C GLY A 623 -2.17 -20.98 11.05
N GLN A 624 -3.01 -20.02 11.45
CA GLN A 624 -3.37 -18.81 10.67
C GLN A 624 -3.89 -19.13 9.26
N LEU A 625 -4.90 -20.00 9.21
CA LEU A 625 -5.55 -20.39 7.96
C LEU A 625 -6.51 -19.30 7.49
N GLY A 626 -6.43 -18.92 6.23
CA GLY A 626 -7.41 -18.08 5.56
C GLY A 626 -8.74 -18.80 5.32
N ASP A 627 -9.74 -18.07 4.82
CA ASP A 627 -11.10 -18.59 4.74
C ASP A 627 -11.23 -19.72 3.70
N VAL A 628 -10.55 -19.63 2.56
CA VAL A 628 -10.52 -20.68 1.54
C VAL A 628 -9.93 -21.99 2.10
N MET A 629 -8.90 -21.88 2.89
CA MET A 629 -8.24 -23.05 3.49
C MET A 629 -9.10 -23.68 4.62
N LYS A 630 -9.85 -22.86 5.38
CA LYS A 630 -10.82 -23.35 6.37
C LYS A 630 -12.00 -24.08 5.70
N GLU A 631 -12.50 -23.54 4.59
CA GLU A 631 -13.53 -24.17 3.78
C GLU A 631 -13.02 -25.53 3.23
N SER A 632 -11.82 -25.55 2.68
CA SER A 632 -11.17 -26.80 2.20
C SER A 632 -11.04 -27.86 3.31
N ALA A 633 -10.72 -27.45 4.55
CA ALA A 633 -10.67 -28.36 5.68
C ALA A 633 -12.05 -28.94 6.04
N SER A 634 -13.10 -28.11 5.95
CA SER A 634 -14.49 -28.55 6.19
C SER A 634 -14.94 -29.54 5.12
N ILE A 635 -14.68 -29.25 3.84
CA ILE A 635 -14.95 -30.14 2.71
C ILE A 635 -14.23 -31.48 2.88
N ALA A 636 -12.95 -31.45 3.29
CA ALA A 636 -12.15 -32.63 3.55
C ALA A 636 -12.77 -33.52 4.65
N LEU A 637 -13.21 -32.92 5.76
CA LEU A 637 -13.85 -33.64 6.85
C LEU A 637 -15.20 -34.25 6.43
N ASP A 638 -16.02 -33.48 5.72
CA ASP A 638 -17.33 -33.95 5.26
C ASP A 638 -17.20 -35.11 4.24
N TYR A 639 -16.20 -35.02 3.37
CA TYR A 639 -15.88 -36.11 2.46
C TYR A 639 -15.48 -37.39 3.23
N VAL A 640 -14.58 -37.27 4.21
CA VAL A 640 -14.12 -38.41 5.03
C VAL A 640 -15.28 -39.01 5.84
N ARG A 641 -16.16 -38.19 6.41
CA ARG A 641 -17.39 -38.66 7.12
C ARG A 641 -18.30 -39.44 6.19
N THR A 642 -18.55 -38.93 4.99
CA THR A 642 -19.46 -39.54 4.02
C THR A 642 -18.95 -40.91 3.55
N HIS A 643 -17.61 -41.06 3.41
CA HIS A 643 -16.97 -42.30 2.91
C HIS A 643 -16.30 -43.10 4.02
N ALA A 644 -16.68 -42.88 5.29
CA ALA A 644 -16.04 -43.54 6.44
C ALA A 644 -15.94 -45.07 6.33
N THR A 645 -17.01 -45.71 5.89
CA THR A 645 -17.07 -47.17 5.73
C THR A 645 -16.10 -47.68 4.66
N GLU A 646 -15.90 -46.94 3.58
CA GLU A 646 -14.93 -47.29 2.52
C GLU A 646 -13.50 -47.23 3.04
N PHE A 647 -13.21 -46.32 3.95
CA PHE A 647 -11.90 -46.15 4.59
C PHE A 647 -11.73 -47.03 5.83
N LYS A 648 -12.70 -47.90 6.12
CA LYS A 648 -12.71 -48.74 7.32
C LYS A 648 -12.67 -47.97 8.63
N ILE A 649 -13.31 -46.79 8.66
CA ILE A 649 -13.44 -45.93 9.82
C ILE A 649 -14.84 -46.14 10.41
N ASP A 650 -14.92 -46.34 11.73
CA ASP A 650 -16.21 -46.38 12.42
C ASP A 650 -16.86 -44.98 12.41
N PRO A 651 -18.07 -44.82 11.83
CA PRO A 651 -18.75 -43.52 11.79
C PRO A 651 -18.96 -42.86 13.16
N LYS A 652 -19.09 -43.66 14.23
CA LYS A 652 -19.25 -43.14 15.60
C LYS A 652 -18.05 -42.31 16.06
N LEU A 653 -16.88 -42.60 15.55
CA LEU A 653 -15.66 -41.87 15.91
C LEU A 653 -15.77 -40.37 15.58
N PHE A 654 -16.56 -40.00 14.57
CA PHE A 654 -16.78 -38.59 14.21
C PHE A 654 -17.73 -37.86 15.14
N GLU A 655 -18.58 -38.58 15.87
CA GLU A 655 -19.50 -38.01 16.86
C GLU A 655 -18.87 -37.93 18.26
N GLU A 656 -18.02 -38.91 18.56
CA GLU A 656 -17.40 -39.06 19.88
C GLU A 656 -16.03 -38.36 20.01
N ASN A 657 -15.48 -37.86 18.92
CA ASN A 657 -14.17 -37.19 18.91
C ASN A 657 -14.23 -35.83 18.22
N ASP A 658 -13.60 -34.86 18.83
CA ASP A 658 -13.18 -33.64 18.15
C ASP A 658 -11.90 -33.91 17.36
N VAL A 659 -11.76 -33.27 16.21
CA VAL A 659 -10.55 -33.37 15.39
C VAL A 659 -9.87 -32.01 15.29
N HIS A 660 -8.57 -32.00 15.47
CA HIS A 660 -7.75 -30.80 15.37
C HIS A 660 -6.79 -30.95 14.19
N ILE A 661 -6.90 -30.05 13.23
CA ILE A 661 -5.92 -29.89 12.15
C ILE A 661 -5.03 -28.71 12.49
N HIS A 662 -3.74 -28.97 12.57
CA HIS A 662 -2.71 -27.96 12.78
C HIS A 662 -1.83 -27.82 11.55
N VAL A 663 -1.58 -26.60 11.12
CA VAL A 663 -0.61 -26.30 10.08
C VAL A 663 0.50 -25.47 10.71
N PRO A 664 1.67 -26.04 11.00
CA PRO A 664 2.79 -25.35 11.65
C PRO A 664 3.20 -24.04 10.96
N GLU A 665 4.11 -23.28 11.58
CA GLU A 665 4.54 -21.94 11.15
C GLU A 665 3.40 -20.87 11.26
N GLY A 666 2.82 -20.77 12.45
CA GLY A 666 1.72 -19.82 12.74
C GLY A 666 2.04 -18.33 12.55
N ALA A 667 3.28 -17.97 12.26
CA ALA A 667 3.65 -16.59 11.93
C ALA A 667 3.36 -16.19 10.47
N VAL A 668 3.07 -17.17 9.59
CA VAL A 668 2.83 -16.95 8.16
C VAL A 668 1.37 -17.28 7.85
N PRO A 669 0.56 -16.31 7.38
CA PRO A 669 -0.79 -16.57 6.91
C PRO A 669 -0.78 -17.55 5.74
N LYS A 670 -1.70 -18.51 5.75
CA LYS A 670 -1.83 -19.55 4.71
C LYS A 670 -3.24 -19.55 4.18
N ASP A 671 -3.40 -19.47 2.87
CA ASP A 671 -4.70 -19.56 2.22
C ASP A 671 -4.60 -20.29 0.88
N GLY A 672 -5.68 -20.92 0.46
CA GLY A 672 -5.80 -21.59 -0.81
C GLY A 672 -6.38 -23.00 -0.73
N PRO A 673 -7.03 -23.49 -1.82
CA PRO A 673 -7.73 -24.78 -1.83
C PRO A 673 -6.79 -25.98 -2.06
N SER A 674 -5.55 -25.77 -2.50
CA SER A 674 -4.62 -26.82 -2.95
C SER A 674 -4.13 -27.78 -1.86
N ALA A 675 -4.47 -27.51 -0.59
CA ALA A 675 -4.18 -28.38 0.55
C ALA A 675 -5.29 -29.45 0.81
N GLY A 676 -6.37 -29.45 0.03
CA GLY A 676 -7.53 -30.32 0.24
C GLY A 676 -7.17 -31.80 0.28
N VAL A 677 -6.39 -32.30 -0.68
CA VAL A 677 -5.92 -33.70 -0.69
C VAL A 677 -5.07 -34.04 0.54
N THR A 678 -4.24 -33.08 0.98
CA THR A 678 -3.34 -33.25 2.13
C THR A 678 -4.15 -33.33 3.43
N MET A 679 -5.13 -32.45 3.62
CA MET A 679 -6.03 -32.46 4.78
C MET A 679 -6.88 -33.72 4.80
N THR A 680 -7.45 -34.13 3.66
CA THR A 680 -8.22 -35.36 3.54
C THR A 680 -7.39 -36.58 3.91
N THR A 681 -6.14 -36.66 3.41
CA THR A 681 -5.23 -37.76 3.72
C THR A 681 -4.83 -37.80 5.20
N ALA A 682 -4.59 -36.63 5.81
CA ALA A 682 -4.29 -36.50 7.24
C ALA A 682 -5.46 -36.97 8.11
N LEU A 683 -6.68 -36.57 7.74
CA LEU A 683 -7.90 -37.00 8.42
C LEU A 683 -8.12 -38.51 8.32
N VAL A 684 -8.03 -39.09 7.11
CA VAL A 684 -8.17 -40.53 6.92
C VAL A 684 -7.11 -41.28 7.70
N SER A 685 -5.84 -40.86 7.65
CA SER A 685 -4.75 -41.46 8.42
C SER A 685 -5.02 -41.39 9.92
N CYS A 686 -5.44 -40.23 10.44
CA CYS A 686 -5.75 -40.00 11.84
C CYS A 686 -6.90 -40.90 12.35
N PHE A 687 -7.99 -41.04 11.57
CA PHE A 687 -9.14 -41.84 11.98
C PHE A 687 -8.93 -43.35 11.77
N SER A 688 -8.26 -43.75 10.69
CA SER A 688 -7.95 -45.17 10.41
C SER A 688 -6.73 -45.70 11.16
N ASN A 689 -5.94 -44.78 11.78
CA ASN A 689 -4.68 -45.07 12.44
C ASN A 689 -3.63 -45.74 11.49
N ILE A 690 -3.68 -45.41 10.19
CA ILE A 690 -2.75 -45.89 9.18
C ILE A 690 -1.71 -44.82 8.90
N PRO A 691 -0.40 -45.09 9.02
CA PRO A 691 0.64 -44.08 8.77
C PRO A 691 0.67 -43.61 7.31
N VAL A 692 1.14 -42.40 7.09
CA VAL A 692 1.41 -41.84 5.77
C VAL A 692 2.90 -41.94 5.47
N LYS A 693 3.26 -42.23 4.23
CA LYS A 693 4.65 -42.36 3.77
C LYS A 693 5.39 -41.04 3.92
N ALA A 694 6.53 -41.03 4.58
CA ALA A 694 7.34 -39.85 4.88
C ALA A 694 8.05 -39.23 3.65
N ASN A 695 8.31 -40.03 2.60
CA ASN A 695 9.01 -39.59 1.39
C ASN A 695 8.06 -39.06 0.29
N LEU A 696 6.80 -38.81 0.62
CA LEU A 696 5.77 -38.43 -0.31
C LEU A 696 5.20 -37.05 0.04
N ALA A 697 4.96 -36.22 -0.96
CA ALA A 697 4.18 -34.99 -0.84
C ALA A 697 3.00 -35.03 -1.80
N MET A 698 2.05 -34.16 -1.55
CA MET A 698 0.85 -34.06 -2.38
C MET A 698 0.33 -32.63 -2.48
N THR A 699 -0.41 -32.36 -3.55
CA THR A 699 -1.14 -31.12 -3.75
C THR A 699 -2.36 -31.39 -4.61
N GLY A 700 -3.46 -30.70 -4.32
CA GLY A 700 -4.72 -30.84 -5.05
C GLY A 700 -5.88 -30.29 -4.25
N GLU A 701 -6.85 -29.71 -4.93
CA GLU A 701 -8.13 -29.34 -4.36
C GLU A 701 -9.06 -30.55 -4.36
N VAL A 702 -9.90 -30.68 -3.35
CA VAL A 702 -10.84 -31.80 -3.20
C VAL A 702 -12.27 -31.30 -3.25
N THR A 703 -13.12 -31.97 -4.05
CA THR A 703 -14.56 -31.72 -4.05
C THR A 703 -15.28 -32.64 -3.07
N LEU A 704 -16.52 -32.32 -2.70
CA LEU A 704 -17.40 -33.18 -1.88
C LEU A 704 -17.63 -34.57 -2.48
N ARG A 705 -17.36 -34.76 -3.78
CA ARG A 705 -17.43 -36.06 -4.47
C ARG A 705 -16.08 -36.80 -4.53
N GLY A 706 -15.04 -36.23 -3.93
CA GLY A 706 -13.71 -36.80 -3.91
C GLY A 706 -12.92 -36.65 -5.22
N ASN A 707 -13.34 -35.81 -6.15
CA ASN A 707 -12.54 -35.49 -7.32
C ASN A 707 -11.37 -34.59 -6.90
N VAL A 708 -10.22 -34.78 -7.53
CA VAL A 708 -9.02 -33.97 -7.34
C VAL A 708 -8.93 -32.96 -8.49
N LEU A 709 -9.08 -31.68 -8.15
CA LEU A 709 -9.06 -30.58 -9.10
C LEU A 709 -7.65 -30.01 -9.29
N PRO A 710 -7.37 -29.36 -10.45
CA PRO A 710 -6.07 -28.80 -10.78
C PRO A 710 -5.67 -27.63 -9.88
N ILE A 711 -4.36 -27.42 -9.78
CA ILE A 711 -3.74 -26.40 -8.94
C ILE A 711 -2.75 -25.55 -9.75
N GLY A 712 -2.43 -24.37 -9.25
CA GLY A 712 -1.37 -23.53 -9.78
C GLY A 712 0.00 -23.77 -9.13
N GLY A 713 1.08 -23.33 -9.83
CA GLY A 713 2.44 -23.31 -9.30
C GLY A 713 3.07 -24.70 -9.15
N LEU A 714 2.75 -25.66 -10.04
CA LEU A 714 3.31 -27.01 -9.97
C LEU A 714 4.84 -27.02 -10.06
N LYS A 715 5.44 -26.16 -10.90
CA LYS A 715 6.89 -26.01 -11.03
C LYS A 715 7.54 -25.68 -9.68
N GLU A 716 7.06 -24.63 -9.01
CA GLU A 716 7.60 -24.18 -7.73
C GLU A 716 7.41 -25.20 -6.61
N LYS A 717 6.23 -25.82 -6.57
CA LYS A 717 5.90 -26.89 -5.62
C LYS A 717 6.83 -28.09 -5.79
N SER A 718 7.10 -28.48 -7.03
CA SER A 718 8.00 -29.59 -7.37
C SER A 718 9.45 -29.29 -6.99
N LEU A 719 9.91 -28.07 -7.22
CA LEU A 719 11.23 -27.60 -6.81
C LEU A 719 11.41 -27.63 -5.29
N ALA A 720 10.36 -27.25 -4.53
CA ALA A 720 10.39 -27.31 -3.07
C ALA A 720 10.47 -28.75 -2.56
N ALA A 721 9.68 -29.65 -3.12
CA ALA A 721 9.70 -31.08 -2.80
C ALA A 721 11.09 -31.69 -3.07
N HIS A 722 11.67 -31.44 -4.24
CA HIS A 722 13.01 -31.89 -4.61
C HIS A 722 14.08 -31.38 -3.63
N ARG A 723 14.07 -30.07 -3.30
CA ARG A 723 14.98 -29.45 -2.31
C ARG A 723 14.90 -30.11 -0.93
N SER A 724 13.68 -30.48 -0.53
CA SER A 724 13.42 -31.13 0.76
C SER A 724 13.72 -32.67 0.75
N GLY A 725 14.17 -33.21 -0.37
CA GLY A 725 14.49 -34.62 -0.54
C GLY A 725 13.26 -35.53 -0.60
N ILE A 726 12.15 -35.07 -1.13
CA ILE A 726 10.94 -35.85 -1.38
C ILE A 726 11.08 -36.52 -2.73
N ASP A 727 10.80 -37.80 -2.78
CA ASP A 727 11.01 -38.66 -3.97
C ASP A 727 9.73 -38.84 -4.79
N THR A 728 8.57 -38.61 -4.19
CA THR A 728 7.27 -38.85 -4.84
C THR A 728 6.30 -37.66 -4.60
N ILE A 729 5.65 -37.23 -5.67
CA ILE A 729 4.62 -36.19 -5.58
C ILE A 729 3.32 -36.69 -6.20
N LEU A 730 2.22 -36.60 -5.44
CA LEU A 730 0.88 -36.83 -5.97
C LEU A 730 0.33 -35.52 -6.50
N ILE A 731 -0.05 -35.53 -7.78
CA ILE A 731 -0.55 -34.35 -8.49
C ILE A 731 -1.93 -34.61 -9.07
N PRO A 732 -2.77 -33.57 -9.27
CA PRO A 732 -4.01 -33.73 -10.04
C PRO A 732 -3.71 -34.18 -11.47
N LYS A 733 -4.55 -35.07 -12.00
CA LYS A 733 -4.39 -35.61 -13.37
C LYS A 733 -4.34 -34.49 -14.42
N GLU A 734 -5.11 -33.43 -14.25
CA GLU A 734 -5.18 -32.30 -15.18
C GLU A 734 -3.88 -31.47 -15.20
N ASN A 735 -3.06 -31.53 -14.14
CA ASN A 735 -1.77 -30.85 -14.10
C ASN A 735 -0.61 -31.63 -14.77
N VAL A 736 -0.89 -32.77 -15.40
CA VAL A 736 0.14 -33.50 -16.18
C VAL A 736 0.73 -32.65 -17.30
N LYS A 737 -0.10 -31.78 -17.91
CA LYS A 737 0.34 -30.80 -18.92
C LYS A 737 1.36 -29.78 -18.36
N ASP A 738 1.27 -29.44 -17.08
CA ASP A 738 2.14 -28.45 -16.45
C ASP A 738 3.51 -29.05 -16.08
N LEU A 739 3.69 -30.36 -16.24
CA LEU A 739 4.99 -31.02 -16.09
C LEU A 739 5.98 -30.55 -17.17
N ASP A 740 5.52 -30.06 -18.31
CA ASP A 740 6.40 -29.51 -19.34
C ASP A 740 7.22 -28.34 -18.82
N ASP A 741 6.70 -27.57 -17.88
CA ASP A 741 7.36 -26.43 -17.25
C ASP A 741 8.30 -26.82 -16.11
N VAL A 742 8.24 -28.07 -15.63
CA VAL A 742 9.12 -28.57 -14.57
C VAL A 742 10.50 -28.88 -15.15
N PRO A 743 11.60 -28.43 -14.51
CA PRO A 743 12.96 -28.72 -14.97
C PRO A 743 13.26 -30.18 -15.06
N GLN A 744 14.06 -30.60 -16.05
CA GLN A 744 14.40 -32.00 -16.29
C GLN A 744 15.07 -32.63 -15.08
N GLU A 745 15.96 -31.90 -14.39
CA GLU A 745 16.63 -32.35 -13.16
C GLU A 745 15.62 -32.82 -12.09
N VAL A 746 14.50 -32.12 -11.97
CA VAL A 746 13.43 -32.48 -11.00
C VAL A 746 12.62 -33.64 -11.50
N LYS A 747 12.33 -33.72 -12.81
CA LYS A 747 11.63 -34.87 -13.42
C LYS A 747 12.40 -36.17 -13.27
N ASP A 748 13.72 -36.12 -13.34
CA ASP A 748 14.60 -37.27 -13.20
C ASP A 748 14.74 -37.71 -11.73
N ALA A 749 14.60 -36.79 -10.78
CA ALA A 749 14.78 -37.05 -9.35
C ALA A 749 13.47 -37.37 -8.61
N VAL A 750 12.32 -36.95 -9.13
CA VAL A 750 11.02 -37.06 -8.46
C VAL A 750 10.02 -37.82 -9.31
N THR A 751 9.34 -38.79 -8.71
CA THR A 751 8.26 -39.52 -9.36
C THR A 751 6.94 -38.77 -9.20
N PHE A 752 6.32 -38.38 -10.31
CA PHE A 752 5.00 -37.75 -10.32
C PHE A 752 3.90 -38.78 -10.54
N ILE A 753 2.94 -38.86 -9.64
CA ILE A 753 1.80 -39.77 -9.74
C ILE A 753 0.52 -38.93 -9.93
N PRO A 754 -0.09 -38.96 -11.13
CA PRO A 754 -1.34 -38.27 -11.39
C PRO A 754 -2.52 -38.97 -10.73
N CYS A 755 -3.34 -38.22 -10.02
CA CYS A 755 -4.53 -38.69 -9.33
C CYS A 755 -5.77 -37.91 -9.78
N SER A 756 -6.87 -38.58 -10.10
CA SER A 756 -8.15 -37.99 -10.45
C SER A 756 -9.15 -37.96 -9.30
N ASN A 757 -8.92 -38.79 -8.29
CA ASN A 757 -9.79 -38.88 -7.11
C ASN A 757 -8.99 -39.19 -5.84
N VAL A 758 -9.60 -38.94 -4.70
CA VAL A 758 -9.03 -39.14 -3.35
C VAL A 758 -8.65 -40.57 -3.09
N SER A 759 -9.39 -41.58 -3.61
CA SER A 759 -9.08 -42.99 -3.40
C SER A 759 -7.69 -43.37 -3.98
N GLN A 760 -7.35 -42.81 -5.15
CA GLN A 760 -6.03 -42.96 -5.75
C GLN A 760 -4.93 -42.29 -4.90
N VAL A 761 -5.21 -41.12 -4.35
CA VAL A 761 -4.31 -40.39 -3.44
C VAL A 761 -4.01 -41.29 -2.22
N LEU A 762 -5.05 -41.74 -1.53
CA LEU A 762 -4.94 -42.56 -0.33
C LEU A 762 -4.22 -43.90 -0.59
N HIS A 763 -4.51 -44.54 -1.73
CA HIS A 763 -3.86 -45.79 -2.12
C HIS A 763 -2.32 -45.65 -2.24
N ASN A 764 -1.86 -44.51 -2.74
CA ASN A 764 -0.44 -44.24 -2.91
C ASN A 764 0.21 -43.65 -1.64
N ALA A 765 -0.53 -42.92 -0.83
CA ALA A 765 -0.02 -42.21 0.33
C ALA A 765 0.07 -43.06 1.60
N LEU A 766 -0.93 -43.90 1.85
CA LEU A 766 -1.01 -44.67 3.08
C LEU A 766 -0.07 -45.92 3.01
N VAL A 767 0.51 -46.26 4.14
CA VAL A 767 1.31 -47.48 4.29
C VAL A 767 0.35 -48.67 4.29
N LYS A 768 0.65 -49.71 3.50
CA LYS A 768 -0.20 -50.91 3.41
C LYS A 768 -0.01 -51.81 4.61
#